data_d5c7c4524cdbe1308a5066e4be6dc471
#
_entry.id   d5c7c4524cdbe1308a5066e4be6dc471
#
_cell.length_a   1.000
_cell.length_b   1.000
_cell.length_c   1.000
_cell.angle_alpha   90.00
_cell.angle_beta   90.00
_cell.angle_gamma   90.00
#
_symmetry.space_group_name_H-M   'P 1'
#
loop_
_entity.id
_entity.type
_entity.pdbx_description
1 polymer ?
#
loop_
_entity_poly.entity_id
_entity_poly.type
_entity_poly.pdbx_seq_one_letter_code
_entity_poly.pdbx_strand_id
1 'polypeptide(L)'
;MTHSSNNPARKILVTSALPYANGAIHLGHLVEYIQTDIWVRFQKLRGVDCTYVCADDAHGTAIMLKAEQLGHSAEQQIANVKAEHEADFAAFNIAFDNYHSTHSTENHELSNMIYGRLKANGHIASKSITQAYDPEKQLFLADRYIKGTCPKCKTEDQYGDNCEKCGATYSPMDLINPKSAISGATPVAKDSEHFFFTLPEFSDFLKGWTRAGHLQDEVANKMAEWLDAGLQAWDISRDAPYFGFEIPGEPGKYFYVWLDAPIGYIASLKNLLDKKGEDWYEYWKPDSTAEVYHFIGKDIVNFHALFWPAMLHSANLRTPTKVCVHGFLTVNGTKMSKSRGTFINARTYLDHLNPEYLRYYFAAKLTSNVDDIDLNLEDFIQRVNSDLVGKVVNIASRTAKFINNAGGVLATEVADAALWQQFVDGGETIANHYENRDYSKAMREIMALADAANEYIATQEPWKLAKQAGAEAQTQAVCTLGINMFRALLTYLKPVLPALTADAEAFLGETLSWNAPISFRAGEKINEFKPLLTRIEKDKVDAMIDASKEALATAAPKAEEKTSDVEPIAAEIDFTDFAKVDLRIALIANAEHVEGSDKLLRLTLDLGGETRNVFSGIKSAYDPKDLVGKLTVVVANLKPRKMKFGMSEGMVLAAGPGDKEIYLLEPHAGAKPGQRVM
;
A
#
# COMPACT_ATOMS: atom_id res chain seq x y z
N MET A 1 -40.00 16.49 -26.65
CA MET A 1 -38.99 16.85 -27.68
C MET A 1 -37.73 16.12 -27.32
N THR A 2 -37.47 15.06 -28.06
CA THR A 2 -36.27 14.20 -27.85
C THR A 2 -35.06 14.95 -28.35
N HIS A 3 -34.26 15.51 -27.45
CA HIS A 3 -32.91 15.94 -27.80
C HIS A 3 -32.02 14.69 -27.96
N SER A 4 -32.00 14.18 -29.18
CA SER A 4 -30.93 13.34 -29.68
C SER A 4 -29.66 14.21 -29.73
N SER A 5 -28.89 14.23 -28.65
CA SER A 5 -27.53 14.75 -28.71
C SER A 5 -26.70 13.77 -29.52
N ASN A 6 -26.37 14.11 -30.75
CA ASN A 6 -25.33 13.48 -31.55
C ASN A 6 -23.95 13.77 -30.90
N ASN A 7 -23.73 13.37 -29.67
CA ASN A 7 -22.39 13.28 -29.15
C ASN A 7 -21.85 11.92 -29.61
N PRO A 8 -20.69 11.85 -30.27
CA PRO A 8 -20.09 10.57 -30.60
C PRO A 8 -19.97 9.75 -29.32
N ALA A 9 -20.35 8.47 -29.38
CA ALA A 9 -20.27 7.58 -28.22
C ALA A 9 -18.85 7.66 -27.65
N ARG A 10 -18.71 7.97 -26.35
CA ARG A 10 -17.43 8.04 -25.67
C ARG A 10 -16.71 6.70 -25.79
N LYS A 11 -15.45 6.73 -26.17
CA LYS A 11 -14.56 5.58 -26.20
C LYS A 11 -13.43 5.82 -25.22
N ILE A 12 -13.34 5.00 -24.17
CA ILE A 12 -12.47 5.24 -23.04
C ILE A 12 -11.48 4.09 -22.88
N LEU A 13 -10.20 4.45 -22.74
CA LEU A 13 -9.14 3.56 -22.23
C LEU A 13 -8.83 3.95 -20.80
N VAL A 14 -8.85 2.97 -19.91
CA VAL A 14 -8.50 3.13 -18.49
C VAL A 14 -7.33 2.24 -18.16
N THR A 15 -6.38 2.77 -17.38
CA THR A 15 -5.26 2.01 -16.85
C THR A 15 -5.09 2.29 -15.36
N SER A 16 -4.60 1.30 -14.61
CA SER A 16 -4.02 1.49 -13.27
C SER A 16 -2.50 1.45 -13.38
N ALA A 17 -1.79 2.05 -12.41
CA ALA A 17 -0.35 1.90 -12.31
C ALA A 17 0.03 0.42 -12.27
N LEU A 18 1.12 0.09 -12.93
CA LEU A 18 1.58 -1.29 -13.03
C LEU A 18 2.21 -1.74 -11.72
N PRO A 19 1.74 -2.82 -11.09
CA PRO A 19 2.36 -3.34 -9.88
C PRO A 19 3.73 -3.92 -10.22
N TYR A 20 4.72 -3.65 -9.35
CA TYR A 20 6.08 -4.13 -9.57
C TYR A 20 6.18 -5.63 -9.26
N ALA A 21 6.67 -6.42 -10.21
CA ALA A 21 6.68 -7.89 -10.20
C ALA A 21 7.73 -8.49 -9.23
N ASN A 22 7.92 -7.93 -8.05
CA ASN A 22 8.86 -8.43 -7.06
C ASN A 22 8.23 -8.86 -5.72
N GLY A 23 6.91 -8.76 -5.58
CA GLY A 23 6.20 -9.13 -4.36
C GLY A 23 4.69 -9.18 -4.52
N ALA A 24 4.02 -9.73 -3.50
CA ALA A 24 2.56 -9.89 -3.46
C ALA A 24 1.81 -8.55 -3.43
N ILE A 25 0.58 -8.55 -3.91
CA ILE A 25 -0.35 -7.44 -3.76
C ILE A 25 -0.71 -7.28 -2.27
N HIS A 26 -0.76 -6.03 -1.81
CA HIS A 26 -1.18 -5.66 -0.46
C HIS A 26 -2.33 -4.65 -0.50
N LEU A 27 -2.97 -4.40 0.65
CA LEU A 27 -4.15 -3.53 0.71
C LEU A 27 -3.90 -2.10 0.18
N GLY A 28 -2.67 -1.60 0.30
CA GLY A 28 -2.30 -0.29 -0.28
C GLY A 28 -2.41 -0.26 -1.81
N HIS A 29 -1.99 -1.32 -2.50
CA HIS A 29 -2.20 -1.45 -3.94
C HIS A 29 -3.70 -1.51 -4.29
N LEU A 30 -4.49 -2.22 -3.48
CA LEU A 30 -5.93 -2.41 -3.75
C LEU A 30 -6.73 -1.10 -3.70
N VAL A 31 -6.26 -0.05 -3.03
CA VAL A 31 -6.90 1.28 -3.11
C VAL A 31 -7.01 1.73 -4.56
N GLU A 32 -5.94 1.59 -5.33
CA GLU A 32 -5.91 1.98 -6.72
C GLU A 32 -6.81 1.11 -7.60
N TYR A 33 -6.62 -0.21 -7.51
CA TYR A 33 -7.34 -1.14 -8.39
C TYR A 33 -8.83 -1.18 -8.12
N ILE A 34 -9.25 -1.10 -6.85
CA ILE A 34 -10.67 -1.06 -6.48
C ILE A 34 -11.34 0.22 -7.00
N GLN A 35 -10.74 1.40 -6.79
CA GLN A 35 -11.35 2.64 -7.27
C GLN A 35 -11.42 2.71 -8.80
N THR A 36 -10.41 2.18 -9.47
CA THR A 36 -10.38 2.12 -10.94
C THR A 36 -11.46 1.19 -11.46
N ASP A 37 -11.57 -0.02 -10.91
CA ASP A 37 -12.59 -1.00 -11.27
C ASP A 37 -14.01 -0.48 -11.03
N ILE A 38 -14.23 0.24 -9.91
CA ILE A 38 -15.52 0.90 -9.63
C ILE A 38 -15.86 1.88 -10.75
N TRP A 39 -14.92 2.74 -11.15
CA TRP A 39 -15.17 3.72 -12.21
C TRP A 39 -15.43 3.07 -13.57
N VAL A 40 -14.65 2.04 -13.91
CA VAL A 40 -14.82 1.27 -15.15
C VAL A 40 -16.17 0.57 -15.19
N ARG A 41 -16.56 -0.10 -14.08
CA ARG A 41 -17.88 -0.76 -13.97
C ARG A 41 -19.01 0.25 -14.10
N PHE A 42 -18.87 1.42 -13.51
CA PHE A 42 -19.83 2.50 -13.64
C PHE A 42 -19.97 2.94 -15.10
N GLN A 43 -18.85 3.19 -15.81
CA GLN A 43 -18.88 3.59 -17.22
C GLN A 43 -19.55 2.52 -18.09
N LYS A 44 -19.17 1.26 -17.93
CA LYS A 44 -19.77 0.13 -18.66
C LYS A 44 -21.26 -0.02 -18.33
N LEU A 45 -21.68 0.15 -17.09
CA LEU A 45 -23.06 0.08 -16.64
C LEU A 45 -23.93 1.21 -17.24
N ARG A 46 -23.34 2.38 -17.51
CA ARG A 46 -23.93 3.51 -18.22
C ARG A 46 -23.91 3.34 -19.76
N GLY A 47 -23.40 2.23 -20.28
CA GLY A 47 -23.36 1.93 -21.69
C GLY A 47 -22.21 2.59 -22.47
N VAL A 48 -21.17 3.06 -21.77
CA VAL A 48 -19.96 3.65 -22.39
C VAL A 48 -19.03 2.54 -22.87
N ASP A 49 -18.45 2.70 -24.06
CA ASP A 49 -17.35 1.84 -24.56
C ASP A 49 -16.07 2.13 -23.73
N CYS A 50 -15.83 1.30 -22.72
CA CYS A 50 -14.77 1.48 -21.75
C CYS A 50 -13.91 0.22 -21.66
N THR A 51 -12.62 0.36 -21.97
CA THR A 51 -11.64 -0.73 -21.95
C THR A 51 -10.67 -0.50 -20.79
N TYR A 52 -10.49 -1.50 -19.91
CA TYR A 52 -9.60 -1.45 -18.76
C TYR A 52 -8.43 -2.41 -18.95
N VAL A 53 -7.21 -1.88 -19.06
CA VAL A 53 -6.00 -2.68 -19.20
C VAL A 53 -4.99 -2.37 -18.09
N CYS A 54 -4.21 -3.37 -17.72
CA CYS A 54 -3.09 -3.28 -16.81
C CYS A 54 -2.00 -4.28 -17.20
N ALA A 55 -0.88 -4.26 -16.49
CA ALA A 55 0.22 -5.22 -16.68
C ALA A 55 1.06 -5.26 -15.39
N ASP A 56 1.94 -6.26 -15.26
CA ASP A 56 3.03 -6.19 -14.29
C ASP A 56 4.19 -5.35 -14.83
N ASP A 57 4.76 -4.51 -13.98
CA ASP A 57 6.07 -3.90 -14.19
C ASP A 57 7.15 -4.93 -13.87
N ALA A 58 7.75 -5.50 -14.92
CA ALA A 58 8.49 -6.76 -14.86
C ALA A 58 10.02 -6.61 -14.98
N HIS A 59 10.57 -5.39 -14.99
CA HIS A 59 11.99 -5.17 -15.21
C HIS A 59 12.71 -4.58 -13.99
N GLY A 60 14.04 -4.70 -13.97
CA GLY A 60 14.89 -4.05 -13.00
C GLY A 60 15.76 -4.98 -12.17
N THR A 61 16.78 -4.40 -11.54
CA THR A 61 17.77 -5.10 -10.71
C THR A 61 17.13 -5.85 -9.54
N ALA A 62 16.06 -5.30 -8.92
CA ALA A 62 15.44 -5.94 -7.77
C ALA A 62 14.78 -7.28 -8.11
N ILE A 63 14.18 -7.42 -9.30
CA ILE A 63 13.61 -8.68 -9.79
C ILE A 63 14.74 -9.70 -10.04
N MET A 64 15.81 -9.28 -10.70
CA MET A 64 16.98 -10.12 -10.96
C MET A 64 17.60 -10.69 -9.66
N LEU A 65 17.82 -9.82 -8.67
CA LEU A 65 18.35 -10.23 -7.37
C LEU A 65 17.42 -11.14 -6.59
N LYS A 66 16.10 -10.87 -6.66
CA LYS A 66 15.10 -11.73 -6.02
C LYS A 66 15.04 -13.10 -6.65
N ALA A 67 15.11 -13.18 -7.98
CA ALA A 67 15.18 -14.44 -8.70
C ALA A 67 16.44 -15.26 -8.33
N GLU A 68 17.62 -14.60 -8.27
CA GLU A 68 18.88 -15.21 -7.82
C GLU A 68 18.74 -15.80 -6.39
N GLN A 69 18.16 -15.04 -5.46
CA GLN A 69 17.94 -15.49 -4.07
C GLN A 69 17.02 -16.72 -3.97
N LEU A 70 16.04 -16.83 -4.87
CA LEU A 70 15.08 -17.94 -4.90
C LEU A 70 15.54 -19.11 -5.78
N GLY A 71 16.67 -18.99 -6.48
CA GLY A 71 17.19 -20.01 -7.41
C GLY A 71 16.36 -20.17 -8.68
N HIS A 72 15.65 -19.11 -9.09
CA HIS A 72 14.84 -19.05 -10.33
C HIS A 72 15.56 -18.21 -11.40
N SER A 73 15.11 -18.33 -12.68
CA SER A 73 15.40 -17.28 -13.65
C SER A 73 14.51 -16.06 -13.40
N ALA A 74 14.91 -14.90 -13.90
CA ALA A 74 14.10 -13.68 -13.77
C ALA A 74 12.72 -13.85 -14.46
N GLU A 75 12.68 -14.52 -15.62
CA GLU A 75 11.46 -14.82 -16.36
C GLU A 75 10.52 -15.73 -15.55
N GLN A 76 11.06 -16.75 -14.88
CA GLN A 76 10.27 -17.62 -14.01
C GLN A 76 9.72 -16.85 -12.81
N GLN A 77 10.53 -15.95 -12.24
CA GLN A 77 10.11 -15.12 -11.11
C GLN A 77 8.93 -14.22 -11.48
N ILE A 78 9.04 -13.49 -12.60
CA ILE A 78 7.93 -12.61 -13.04
C ILE A 78 6.67 -13.39 -13.43
N ALA A 79 6.83 -14.59 -14.03
CA ALA A 79 5.69 -15.44 -14.36
C ALA A 79 4.95 -15.91 -13.11
N ASN A 80 5.67 -16.30 -12.05
CA ASN A 80 5.08 -16.71 -10.78
C ASN A 80 4.33 -15.55 -10.12
N VAL A 81 4.94 -14.37 -10.06
CA VAL A 81 4.33 -13.17 -9.47
C VAL A 81 3.09 -12.74 -10.27
N LYS A 82 3.17 -12.77 -11.59
CA LYS A 82 2.02 -12.45 -12.44
C LYS A 82 0.81 -13.35 -12.14
N ALA A 83 1.03 -14.66 -12.03
CA ALA A 83 -0.04 -15.60 -11.72
C ALA A 83 -0.66 -15.33 -10.32
N GLU A 84 0.15 -14.94 -9.34
CA GLU A 84 -0.32 -14.53 -8.00
C GLU A 84 -1.15 -13.24 -8.08
N HIS A 85 -0.66 -12.22 -8.78
CA HIS A 85 -1.36 -10.94 -8.96
C HIS A 85 -2.71 -11.13 -9.65
N GLU A 86 -2.77 -11.89 -10.76
CA GLU A 86 -4.02 -12.18 -11.47
C GLU A 86 -5.03 -12.90 -10.58
N ALA A 87 -4.59 -13.88 -9.78
CA ALA A 87 -5.44 -14.60 -8.85
C ALA A 87 -5.99 -13.69 -7.74
N ASP A 88 -5.16 -12.81 -7.18
CA ASP A 88 -5.58 -11.87 -6.13
C ASP A 88 -6.55 -10.82 -6.68
N PHE A 89 -6.26 -10.23 -7.83
CA PHE A 89 -7.18 -9.27 -8.47
C PHE A 89 -8.53 -9.89 -8.81
N ALA A 90 -8.54 -11.09 -9.38
CA ALA A 90 -9.77 -11.80 -9.67
C ALA A 90 -10.60 -12.07 -8.39
N ALA A 91 -9.94 -12.45 -7.29
CA ALA A 91 -10.59 -12.70 -6.01
C ALA A 91 -11.17 -11.42 -5.37
N PHE A 92 -10.59 -10.24 -5.65
CA PHE A 92 -11.16 -8.94 -5.28
C PHE A 92 -12.21 -8.41 -6.28
N ASN A 93 -12.63 -9.21 -7.26
CA ASN A 93 -13.56 -8.83 -8.32
C ASN A 93 -13.08 -7.66 -9.19
N ILE A 94 -11.76 -7.51 -9.37
CA ILE A 94 -11.20 -6.52 -10.29
C ILE A 94 -11.20 -7.13 -11.69
N ALA A 95 -11.90 -6.49 -12.61
CA ALA A 95 -12.18 -7.03 -13.93
C ALA A 95 -11.44 -6.26 -15.04
N PHE A 96 -10.17 -6.58 -15.24
CA PHE A 96 -9.43 -6.11 -16.40
C PHE A 96 -9.98 -6.73 -17.68
N ASP A 97 -10.02 -5.95 -18.78
CA ASP A 97 -10.23 -6.50 -20.12
C ASP A 97 -8.95 -7.16 -20.65
N ASN A 98 -7.78 -6.73 -20.16
CA ASN A 98 -6.49 -7.41 -20.33
C ASN A 98 -5.52 -7.10 -19.20
N TYR A 99 -4.85 -8.14 -18.70
CA TYR A 99 -3.73 -8.03 -17.76
C TYR A 99 -2.48 -8.65 -18.40
N HIS A 100 -1.44 -7.86 -18.61
CA HIS A 100 -0.28 -8.26 -19.40
C HIS A 100 1.03 -8.20 -18.59
N SER A 101 2.16 -7.99 -19.25
CA SER A 101 3.49 -7.81 -18.63
C SER A 101 4.30 -6.83 -19.46
N THR A 102 5.10 -5.99 -18.82
CA THR A 102 6.09 -5.17 -19.54
C THR A 102 7.18 -6.01 -20.17
N HIS A 103 7.45 -7.22 -19.66
CA HIS A 103 8.33 -8.19 -20.33
C HIS A 103 7.57 -8.95 -21.42
N SER A 104 7.28 -8.27 -22.52
CA SER A 104 6.51 -8.82 -23.66
C SER A 104 7.04 -8.30 -24.99
N THR A 105 6.71 -9.02 -26.07
CA THR A 105 7.09 -8.63 -27.42
C THR A 105 6.50 -7.27 -27.78
N GLU A 106 5.23 -7.03 -27.46
CA GLU A 106 4.55 -5.76 -27.75
C GLU A 106 5.24 -4.59 -27.04
N ASN A 107 5.62 -4.76 -25.78
CA ASN A 107 6.30 -3.71 -25.03
C ASN A 107 7.71 -3.45 -25.57
N HIS A 108 8.44 -4.50 -25.96
CA HIS A 108 9.76 -4.37 -26.59
C HIS A 108 9.69 -3.59 -27.91
N GLU A 109 8.76 -3.97 -28.79
CA GLU A 109 8.54 -3.27 -30.06
C GLU A 109 8.19 -1.79 -29.86
N LEU A 110 7.26 -1.51 -28.95
CA LEU A 110 6.81 -0.14 -28.64
C LEU A 110 7.90 0.68 -27.97
N SER A 111 8.69 0.10 -27.07
CA SER A 111 9.82 0.79 -26.42
C SER A 111 10.88 1.18 -27.47
N ASN A 112 11.20 0.27 -28.36
CA ASN A 112 12.12 0.54 -29.46
C ASN A 112 11.58 1.63 -30.42
N MET A 113 10.29 1.58 -30.74
CA MET A 113 9.63 2.58 -31.59
C MET A 113 9.66 3.97 -30.93
N ILE A 114 9.23 4.07 -29.67
CA ILE A 114 9.19 5.34 -28.94
C ILE A 114 10.61 5.89 -28.78
N TYR A 115 11.57 5.10 -28.30
CA TYR A 115 12.96 5.51 -28.19
C TYR A 115 13.54 5.99 -29.53
N GLY A 116 13.26 5.25 -30.60
CA GLY A 116 13.68 5.63 -31.95
C GLY A 116 13.15 7.00 -32.38
N ARG A 117 11.89 7.30 -32.08
CA ARG A 117 11.28 8.63 -32.32
C ARG A 117 11.92 9.73 -31.46
N LEU A 118 12.13 9.46 -30.16
CA LEU A 118 12.82 10.40 -29.26
C LEU A 118 14.22 10.74 -29.76
N LYS A 119 15.01 9.72 -30.18
CA LYS A 119 16.35 9.86 -30.74
C LYS A 119 16.36 10.62 -32.06
N ALA A 120 15.44 10.29 -32.95
CA ALA A 120 15.29 10.98 -34.25
C ALA A 120 14.92 12.46 -34.11
N ASN A 121 14.15 12.80 -33.10
CA ASN A 121 13.76 14.18 -32.78
C ASN A 121 14.82 14.95 -31.98
N GLY A 122 15.98 14.34 -31.68
CA GLY A 122 17.10 14.98 -30.97
C GLY A 122 16.93 15.07 -29.45
N HIS A 123 15.94 14.37 -28.87
CA HIS A 123 15.63 14.46 -27.44
C HIS A 123 16.35 13.40 -26.59
N ILE A 124 17.38 12.74 -27.13
CA ILE A 124 18.26 11.82 -26.41
C ILE A 124 19.67 12.36 -26.42
N ALA A 125 20.21 12.63 -25.24
CA ALA A 125 21.60 13.05 -25.03
C ALA A 125 22.41 11.94 -24.37
N SER A 126 23.72 11.88 -24.64
CA SER A 126 24.67 10.99 -23.98
C SER A 126 25.57 11.79 -23.03
N LYS A 127 25.84 11.22 -21.84
CA LYS A 127 26.77 11.80 -20.85
C LYS A 127 27.50 10.66 -20.12
N SER A 128 28.80 10.87 -19.86
CA SER A 128 29.51 10.04 -18.91
C SER A 128 29.16 10.45 -17.47
N ILE A 129 28.80 9.50 -16.64
CA ILE A 129 28.52 9.69 -15.22
C ILE A 129 29.34 8.73 -14.37
N THR A 130 29.75 9.18 -13.20
CA THR A 130 30.47 8.34 -12.23
C THR A 130 29.47 7.73 -11.25
N GLN A 131 29.45 6.42 -11.14
CA GLN A 131 28.55 5.69 -10.26
C GLN A 131 29.32 4.72 -9.35
N ALA A 132 28.68 4.31 -8.25
CA ALA A 132 29.20 3.27 -7.39
C ALA A 132 29.07 1.91 -8.07
N TYR A 133 30.15 1.14 -8.08
CA TYR A 133 30.24 -0.17 -8.73
C TYR A 133 30.72 -1.22 -7.73
N ASP A 134 30.02 -2.34 -7.68
CA ASP A 134 30.39 -3.51 -6.88
C ASP A 134 31.39 -4.37 -7.66
N PRO A 135 32.65 -4.45 -7.21
CA PRO A 135 33.68 -5.20 -7.94
C PRO A 135 33.51 -6.72 -7.84
N GLU A 136 32.82 -7.24 -6.81
CA GLU A 136 32.58 -8.67 -6.63
C GLU A 136 31.40 -9.17 -7.48
N LYS A 137 30.31 -8.43 -7.48
CA LYS A 137 29.13 -8.76 -8.28
C LYS A 137 29.20 -8.22 -9.70
N GLN A 138 30.19 -7.38 -10.00
CA GLN A 138 30.42 -6.75 -11.31
C GLN A 138 29.17 -5.97 -11.81
N LEU A 139 28.52 -5.23 -10.93
CA LEU A 139 27.32 -4.45 -11.26
C LEU A 139 27.38 -3.03 -10.67
N PHE A 140 26.73 -2.08 -11.32
CA PHE A 140 26.50 -0.73 -10.79
C PHE A 140 25.41 -0.79 -9.71
N LEU A 141 25.65 -0.09 -8.61
CA LEU A 141 24.76 -0.08 -7.44
C LEU A 141 23.82 1.13 -7.47
N ALA A 142 22.54 0.86 -7.37
CA ALA A 142 21.59 1.91 -7.00
C ALA A 142 21.78 2.30 -5.53
N ASP A 143 21.43 3.53 -5.18
CA ASP A 143 21.69 4.15 -3.87
C ASP A 143 21.21 3.30 -2.68
N ARG A 144 20.05 2.64 -2.81
CA ARG A 144 19.50 1.72 -1.80
C ARG A 144 20.28 0.42 -1.61
N TYR A 145 21.20 0.09 -2.52
CA TYR A 145 22.09 -1.07 -2.40
C TYR A 145 23.47 -0.71 -1.86
N ILE A 146 23.61 0.52 -1.36
CA ILE A 146 24.83 0.96 -0.69
C ILE A 146 24.45 1.38 0.72
N LYS A 147 25.23 0.90 1.70
CA LYS A 147 25.06 1.25 3.10
C LYS A 147 26.39 1.71 3.67
N GLY A 148 26.33 2.64 4.61
CA GLY A 148 27.52 3.16 5.27
C GLY A 148 27.17 4.11 6.40
N THR A 149 28.16 4.79 6.92
CA THR A 149 27.98 5.77 8.00
C THR A 149 27.71 7.15 7.42
N CYS A 150 26.66 7.82 7.89
CA CYS A 150 26.30 9.18 7.45
C CYS A 150 27.47 10.16 7.60
N PRO A 151 27.87 10.90 6.57
CA PRO A 151 28.99 11.83 6.64
C PRO A 151 28.72 12.98 7.61
N LYS A 152 27.44 13.35 7.82
CA LYS A 152 27.03 14.50 8.66
C LYS A 152 26.86 14.13 10.12
N CYS A 153 26.00 13.18 10.47
CA CYS A 153 25.67 12.86 11.86
C CYS A 153 26.36 11.60 12.42
N LYS A 154 27.15 10.92 11.60
CA LYS A 154 27.92 9.71 11.96
C LYS A 154 27.06 8.52 12.38
N THR A 155 25.78 8.50 12.03
CA THR A 155 24.93 7.34 12.24
C THR A 155 25.30 6.24 11.25
N GLU A 156 25.50 5.03 11.73
CA GLU A 156 25.84 3.85 10.92
C GLU A 156 24.60 3.30 10.19
N ASP A 157 24.83 2.40 9.24
CA ASP A 157 23.81 1.66 8.47
C ASP A 157 22.82 2.56 7.69
N GLN A 158 23.28 3.69 7.17
CA GLN A 158 22.48 4.59 6.37
C GLN A 158 22.60 4.27 4.87
N TYR A 159 21.51 4.47 4.12
CA TYR A 159 21.49 4.26 2.67
C TYR A 159 22.25 5.34 1.90
N GLY A 160 22.54 5.05 0.61
CA GLY A 160 23.42 5.88 -0.21
C GLY A 160 22.84 7.22 -0.68
N ASP A 161 21.56 7.49 -0.46
CA ASP A 161 20.87 8.71 -0.90
C ASP A 161 20.59 9.70 0.22
N ASN A 162 20.23 9.19 1.42
CA ASN A 162 19.86 10.04 2.53
C ASN A 162 20.09 9.36 3.90
N CYS A 163 20.16 10.18 4.94
CA CYS A 163 20.23 9.70 6.31
C CYS A 163 18.83 9.67 6.96
N GLU A 164 18.38 8.51 7.35
CA GLU A 164 17.08 8.34 8.02
C GLU A 164 17.00 9.07 9.37
N LYS A 165 18.16 9.31 10.03
CA LYS A 165 18.19 9.96 11.33
C LYS A 165 18.22 11.49 11.25
N CYS A 166 19.04 12.08 10.38
CA CYS A 166 19.21 13.54 10.33
C CYS A 166 18.65 14.19 9.05
N GLY A 167 18.11 13.40 8.11
CA GLY A 167 17.53 13.87 6.86
C GLY A 167 18.54 14.46 5.86
N ALA A 168 19.85 14.33 6.11
CA ALA A 168 20.86 14.82 5.17
C ALA A 168 20.87 13.98 3.89
N THR A 169 20.91 14.65 2.74
CA THR A 169 21.15 14.04 1.43
C THR A 169 22.64 14.12 1.08
N TYR A 170 23.13 13.11 0.37
CA TYR A 170 24.52 12.98 -0.05
C TYR A 170 24.65 12.01 -1.24
N SER A 171 25.80 11.99 -1.90
CA SER A 171 26.12 10.94 -2.88
C SER A 171 26.49 9.63 -2.15
N PRO A 172 26.17 8.46 -2.71
CA PRO A 172 26.57 7.16 -2.16
C PRO A 172 28.05 7.06 -1.82
N MET A 173 28.91 7.71 -2.62
CA MET A 173 30.36 7.71 -2.41
C MET A 173 30.81 8.65 -1.28
N ASP A 174 29.94 9.51 -0.76
CA ASP A 174 30.23 10.39 0.39
C ASP A 174 30.05 9.66 1.73
N LEU A 175 29.40 8.48 1.75
CA LEU A 175 29.26 7.67 2.94
C LEU A 175 30.63 7.27 3.48
N ILE A 176 30.75 7.25 4.80
CA ILE A 176 31.95 6.73 5.47
C ILE A 176 31.85 5.20 5.49
N ASN A 177 32.90 4.52 5.05
CA ASN A 177 32.95 3.06 4.93
C ASN A 177 31.76 2.47 4.15
N PRO A 178 31.49 2.94 2.90
CA PRO A 178 30.39 2.41 2.13
C PRO A 178 30.59 0.93 1.84
N LYS A 179 29.49 0.17 1.90
CA LYS A 179 29.46 -1.26 1.56
C LYS A 179 28.31 -1.56 0.63
N SER A 180 28.53 -2.44 -0.32
CA SER A 180 27.46 -3.03 -1.10
C SER A 180 26.54 -3.84 -0.17
N ALA A 181 25.25 -3.55 -0.17
CA ALA A 181 24.26 -4.34 0.55
C ALA A 181 24.04 -5.73 -0.09
N ILE A 182 24.61 -5.97 -1.28
CA ILE A 182 24.47 -7.21 -2.04
C ILE A 182 25.61 -8.17 -1.73
N SER A 183 26.88 -7.70 -1.78
CA SER A 183 28.08 -8.54 -1.60
C SER A 183 28.83 -8.26 -0.30
N GLY A 184 28.62 -7.09 0.32
CA GLY A 184 29.44 -6.59 1.42
C GLY A 184 30.76 -5.92 0.98
N ALA A 185 31.11 -5.97 -0.31
CA ALA A 185 32.31 -5.34 -0.85
C ALA A 185 32.25 -3.81 -0.73
N THR A 186 33.44 -3.18 -0.67
CA THR A 186 33.53 -1.73 -0.76
C THR A 186 33.33 -1.29 -2.21
N PRO A 187 32.30 -0.47 -2.52
CA PRO A 187 32.07 0.02 -3.87
C PRO A 187 33.24 0.89 -4.36
N VAL A 188 33.48 0.83 -5.66
CA VAL A 188 34.46 1.69 -6.34
C VAL A 188 33.75 2.66 -7.28
N ALA A 189 34.28 3.85 -7.44
CA ALA A 189 33.79 4.80 -8.44
C ALA A 189 34.17 4.30 -9.84
N LYS A 190 33.20 4.24 -10.75
CA LYS A 190 33.40 3.80 -12.13
C LYS A 190 32.57 4.66 -13.07
N ASP A 191 33.18 5.15 -14.13
CA ASP A 191 32.53 5.94 -15.14
C ASP A 191 31.78 5.03 -16.12
N SER A 192 30.60 5.48 -16.51
CA SER A 192 29.78 4.84 -17.53
C SER A 192 29.07 5.89 -18.39
N GLU A 193 28.95 5.63 -19.68
CA GLU A 193 28.15 6.44 -20.58
C GLU A 193 26.67 6.10 -20.39
N HIS A 194 25.85 7.12 -20.16
CA HIS A 194 24.41 6.99 -19.97
C HIS A 194 23.63 7.85 -20.96
N PHE A 195 22.43 7.41 -21.29
CA PHE A 195 21.51 8.11 -22.16
C PHE A 195 20.44 8.82 -21.36
N PHE A 196 20.18 10.07 -21.75
CA PHE A 196 19.27 10.97 -21.03
C PHE A 196 18.19 11.49 -21.98
N PHE A 197 16.95 11.43 -21.53
CA PHE A 197 15.86 12.17 -22.17
C PHE A 197 15.94 13.64 -21.75
N THR A 198 15.95 14.55 -22.73
CA THR A 198 16.16 16.00 -22.51
C THR A 198 14.87 16.67 -22.03
N LEU A 199 14.33 16.21 -20.89
CA LEU A 199 13.08 16.67 -20.28
C LEU A 199 12.97 18.20 -20.15
N PRO A 200 14.06 18.99 -19.83
CA PRO A 200 13.99 20.44 -19.77
C PRO A 200 13.47 21.13 -21.03
N GLU A 201 13.66 20.53 -22.21
CA GLU A 201 13.19 21.07 -23.49
C GLU A 201 11.65 21.09 -23.62
N PHE A 202 10.96 20.31 -22.75
CA PHE A 202 9.51 20.21 -22.71
C PHE A 202 8.87 21.11 -21.64
N SER A 203 9.65 21.96 -20.97
CA SER A 203 9.16 22.78 -19.85
C SER A 203 7.94 23.63 -20.22
N ASP A 204 7.95 24.29 -21.35
CA ASP A 204 6.83 25.14 -21.79
C ASP A 204 5.59 24.32 -22.16
N PHE A 205 5.78 23.19 -22.84
CA PHE A 205 4.70 22.24 -23.12
C PHE A 205 4.07 21.74 -21.80
N LEU A 206 4.88 21.30 -20.84
CA LEU A 206 4.43 20.75 -19.57
C LEU A 206 3.73 21.81 -18.71
N LYS A 207 4.20 23.07 -18.70
CA LYS A 207 3.51 24.18 -18.03
C LYS A 207 2.09 24.38 -18.55
N GLY A 208 1.91 24.27 -19.87
CA GLY A 208 0.59 24.34 -20.49
C GLY A 208 -0.25 23.11 -20.16
N TRP A 209 0.29 21.92 -20.37
CA TRP A 209 -0.42 20.66 -20.20
C TRP A 209 -0.89 20.43 -18.75
N THR A 210 -0.03 20.64 -17.76
CA THR A 210 -0.37 20.45 -16.35
C THR A 210 -1.50 21.36 -15.85
N ARG A 211 -1.74 22.48 -16.52
CA ARG A 211 -2.81 23.44 -16.18
C ARG A 211 -4.06 23.33 -17.08
N ALA A 212 -4.06 22.43 -18.06
CA ALA A 212 -5.17 22.28 -19.00
C ALA A 212 -6.29 21.35 -18.50
N GLY A 213 -6.34 21.02 -17.21
CA GLY A 213 -7.38 20.18 -16.61
C GLY A 213 -7.12 18.67 -16.67
N HIS A 214 -5.91 18.27 -17.06
CA HIS A 214 -5.50 16.87 -17.09
C HIS A 214 -5.20 16.29 -15.72
N LEU A 215 -4.95 17.15 -14.73
CA LEU A 215 -4.59 16.82 -13.34
C LEU A 215 -5.61 17.45 -12.37
N GLN A 216 -5.66 16.93 -11.14
CA GLN A 216 -6.29 17.60 -10.00
C GLN A 216 -5.51 18.88 -9.67
N ASP A 217 -6.18 19.90 -9.16
CA ASP A 217 -5.57 21.22 -8.90
C ASP A 217 -4.36 21.15 -7.95
N GLU A 218 -4.45 20.36 -6.91
CA GLU A 218 -3.36 20.14 -5.95
C GLU A 218 -2.15 19.45 -6.58
N VAL A 219 -2.37 18.50 -7.50
CA VAL A 219 -1.32 17.83 -8.28
C VAL A 219 -0.69 18.83 -9.25
N ALA A 220 -1.51 19.60 -9.96
CA ALA A 220 -1.03 20.63 -10.89
C ALA A 220 -0.20 21.70 -10.17
N ASN A 221 -0.59 22.09 -8.94
CA ASN A 221 0.18 23.02 -8.11
C ASN A 221 1.53 22.40 -7.72
N LYS A 222 1.56 21.13 -7.33
CA LYS A 222 2.82 20.44 -7.00
C LYS A 222 3.76 20.33 -8.19
N MET A 223 3.22 20.07 -9.39
CA MET A 223 4.03 20.03 -10.62
C MET A 223 4.60 21.40 -10.98
N ALA A 224 3.86 22.48 -10.70
CA ALA A 224 4.38 23.84 -10.93
C ALA A 224 5.65 24.13 -10.09
N GLU A 225 5.73 23.66 -8.85
CA GLU A 225 6.94 23.79 -8.03
C GLU A 225 8.16 23.15 -8.71
N TRP A 226 7.99 21.97 -9.32
CA TRP A 226 9.08 21.29 -10.04
C TRP A 226 9.47 22.01 -11.33
N LEU A 227 8.49 22.49 -12.07
CA LEU A 227 8.69 23.25 -13.30
C LEU A 227 9.40 24.59 -13.03
N ASP A 228 9.08 25.25 -11.92
CA ASP A 228 9.69 26.54 -11.51
C ASP A 228 11.10 26.34 -10.95
N ALA A 229 11.38 25.20 -10.27
CA ALA A 229 12.71 24.83 -9.83
C ALA A 229 13.66 24.46 -10.98
N GLY A 230 13.11 24.16 -12.15
CA GLY A 230 13.84 23.73 -13.35
C GLY A 230 13.99 22.21 -13.44
N LEU A 231 13.48 21.66 -14.52
CA LEU A 231 13.58 20.22 -14.80
C LEU A 231 15.01 19.81 -15.13
N GLN A 232 15.35 18.56 -14.79
CA GLN A 232 16.63 17.96 -15.14
C GLN A 232 16.44 16.92 -16.24
N ALA A 233 17.50 16.69 -17.03
CA ALA A 233 17.52 15.60 -17.99
C ALA A 233 17.41 14.25 -17.24
N TRP A 234 16.59 13.36 -17.77
CA TRP A 234 16.23 12.10 -17.10
C TRP A 234 17.05 10.94 -17.64
N ASP A 235 17.81 10.26 -16.78
CA ASP A 235 18.59 9.07 -17.12
C ASP A 235 17.68 7.89 -17.43
N ILE A 236 17.70 7.44 -18.69
CA ILE A 236 16.85 6.37 -19.23
C ILE A 236 17.59 5.08 -19.50
N SER A 237 18.86 4.97 -19.09
CA SER A 237 19.69 3.81 -19.35
C SER A 237 20.20 3.14 -18.08
N ARG A 238 20.51 1.86 -18.17
CA ARG A 238 21.17 1.07 -17.12
C ARG A 238 22.24 0.18 -17.74
N ASP A 239 23.31 -0.08 -17.00
CA ASP A 239 24.39 -0.97 -17.41
C ASP A 239 24.08 -2.44 -17.11
N ALA A 240 24.64 -3.32 -17.91
CA ALA A 240 24.67 -4.76 -17.61
C ALA A 240 25.43 -5.06 -16.29
N PRO A 241 25.01 -6.10 -15.51
CA PRO A 241 23.85 -6.94 -15.71
C PRO A 241 22.56 -6.26 -15.26
N TYR A 242 21.52 -6.33 -16.08
CA TYR A 242 20.23 -5.75 -15.80
C TYR A 242 19.13 -6.59 -16.48
N PHE A 243 18.04 -6.88 -15.79
CA PHE A 243 16.89 -7.54 -16.37
C PHE A 243 15.95 -6.50 -16.99
N GLY A 244 15.88 -6.48 -18.31
CA GLY A 244 15.13 -5.52 -19.10
C GLY A 244 15.44 -5.63 -20.60
N PHE A 245 14.99 -4.67 -21.38
CA PHE A 245 15.27 -4.61 -22.82
C PHE A 245 16.55 -3.83 -23.11
N GLU A 246 17.41 -4.40 -23.95
CA GLU A 246 18.62 -3.73 -24.42
C GLU A 246 18.27 -2.57 -25.36
N ILE A 247 18.98 -1.46 -25.19
CA ILE A 247 18.77 -0.25 -26.05
C ILE A 247 19.27 -0.55 -27.45
N PRO A 248 18.48 -0.32 -28.50
CA PRO A 248 18.87 -0.61 -29.88
C PRO A 248 20.17 0.10 -30.30
N GLY A 249 21.16 -0.69 -30.72
CA GLY A 249 22.46 -0.19 -31.17
C GLY A 249 23.45 0.12 -30.06
N GLU A 250 23.14 -0.12 -28.79
CA GLU A 250 23.96 0.20 -27.63
C GLU A 250 24.21 -1.07 -26.78
N PRO A 251 25.10 -1.98 -27.18
CA PRO A 251 25.32 -3.26 -26.52
C PRO A 251 25.68 -3.09 -25.03
N GLY A 252 25.04 -3.87 -24.14
CA GLY A 252 25.24 -3.82 -22.70
C GLY A 252 24.54 -2.64 -22.00
N LYS A 253 23.72 -1.89 -22.72
CA LYS A 253 22.87 -0.82 -22.17
C LYS A 253 21.41 -1.22 -22.26
N TYR A 254 20.69 -1.03 -21.19
CA TYR A 254 19.29 -1.43 -21.03
C TYR A 254 18.41 -0.22 -20.75
N PHE A 255 17.15 -0.25 -21.19
CA PHE A 255 16.18 0.76 -20.78
C PHE A 255 15.97 0.74 -19.27
N TYR A 256 15.99 1.89 -18.67
CA TYR A 256 15.53 2.05 -17.29
C TYR A 256 14.04 1.74 -17.18
N VAL A 257 13.65 1.00 -16.16
CA VAL A 257 12.29 0.51 -15.96
C VAL A 257 11.21 1.60 -16.10
N TRP A 258 11.47 2.82 -15.68
CA TRP A 258 10.51 3.91 -15.82
C TRP A 258 10.36 4.48 -17.24
N LEU A 259 11.21 4.07 -18.18
CA LEU A 259 10.95 4.34 -19.60
C LEU A 259 9.96 3.33 -20.17
N ASP A 260 10.16 2.05 -19.95
CA ASP A 260 9.36 1.00 -20.58
C ASP A 260 8.10 0.64 -19.76
N ALA A 261 8.03 0.92 -18.47
CA ALA A 261 6.86 0.67 -17.64
C ALA A 261 5.60 1.40 -18.16
N PRO A 262 5.58 2.73 -18.36
CA PRO A 262 4.37 3.41 -18.86
C PRO A 262 4.03 3.01 -20.30
N ILE A 263 4.99 2.55 -21.10
CA ILE A 263 4.74 1.97 -22.43
C ILE A 263 3.92 0.69 -22.31
N GLY A 264 4.03 -0.02 -21.19
CA GLY A 264 3.21 -1.18 -20.84
C GLY A 264 1.70 -0.95 -20.90
N TYR A 265 1.24 0.28 -20.70
CA TYR A 265 -0.18 0.64 -20.91
C TYR A 265 -0.60 0.47 -22.38
N ILE A 266 0.25 0.93 -23.30
CA ILE A 266 0.02 0.77 -24.72
C ILE A 266 0.18 -0.70 -25.12
N ALA A 267 1.19 -1.38 -24.60
CA ALA A 267 1.47 -2.79 -24.90
C ALA A 267 0.32 -3.70 -24.48
N SER A 268 -0.25 -3.48 -23.30
CA SER A 268 -1.40 -4.26 -22.84
C SER A 268 -2.64 -4.03 -23.70
N LEU A 269 -2.89 -2.79 -24.11
CA LEU A 269 -3.96 -2.49 -25.06
C LEU A 269 -3.69 -3.15 -26.43
N LYS A 270 -2.46 -3.04 -26.94
CA LYS A 270 -2.07 -3.66 -28.21
C LYS A 270 -2.29 -5.18 -28.19
N ASN A 271 -1.86 -5.85 -27.14
CA ASN A 271 -2.06 -7.29 -26.97
C ASN A 271 -3.55 -7.68 -26.96
N LEU A 272 -4.42 -6.87 -26.35
CA LEU A 272 -5.87 -7.07 -26.39
C LEU A 272 -6.45 -6.89 -27.78
N LEU A 273 -6.09 -5.80 -28.44
CA LEU A 273 -6.70 -5.40 -29.71
C LEU A 273 -6.17 -6.26 -30.86
N ASP A 274 -4.93 -6.67 -30.88
CA ASP A 274 -4.37 -7.62 -31.84
C ASP A 274 -5.17 -8.95 -31.88
N LYS A 275 -5.56 -9.45 -30.66
CA LYS A 275 -6.44 -10.64 -30.54
C LYS A 275 -7.83 -10.42 -31.15
N LYS A 276 -8.30 -9.16 -31.20
CA LYS A 276 -9.60 -8.77 -31.79
C LYS A 276 -9.51 -8.35 -33.24
N GLY A 277 -8.31 -8.18 -33.81
CA GLY A 277 -8.07 -7.64 -35.14
C GLY A 277 -8.32 -6.13 -35.22
N GLU A 278 -8.18 -5.42 -34.10
CA GLU A 278 -8.38 -3.97 -34.01
C GLU A 278 -7.02 -3.26 -33.86
N ASP A 279 -6.97 -1.96 -34.23
CA ASP A 279 -5.74 -1.17 -34.18
C ASP A 279 -5.64 -0.37 -32.85
N TRP A 280 -4.62 -0.66 -32.08
CA TRP A 280 -4.30 0.07 -30.83
C TRP A 280 -3.99 1.55 -31.09
N TYR A 281 -3.46 1.91 -32.28
CA TYR A 281 -3.07 3.27 -32.62
C TYR A 281 -4.27 4.22 -32.67
N GLU A 282 -5.48 3.72 -32.92
CA GLU A 282 -6.71 4.51 -32.87
C GLU A 282 -6.95 5.20 -31.52
N TYR A 283 -6.42 4.64 -30.42
CA TYR A 283 -6.48 5.29 -29.11
C TYR A 283 -5.35 6.30 -28.90
N TRP A 284 -4.19 6.10 -29.55
CA TRP A 284 -2.96 6.83 -29.23
C TRP A 284 -2.46 7.76 -30.34
N LYS A 285 -3.11 7.82 -31.49
CA LYS A 285 -2.79 8.81 -32.53
C LYS A 285 -3.07 10.23 -32.05
N PRO A 286 -2.34 11.27 -32.53
CA PRO A 286 -2.44 12.65 -32.04
C PRO A 286 -3.85 13.24 -32.10
N ASP A 287 -4.63 12.88 -33.10
CA ASP A 287 -6.00 13.36 -33.37
C ASP A 287 -7.09 12.41 -32.86
N SER A 288 -6.72 11.44 -32.01
CA SER A 288 -7.69 10.49 -31.46
C SER A 288 -8.72 11.21 -30.55
N THR A 289 -10.00 10.85 -30.78
CA THR A 289 -11.11 11.28 -29.93
C THR A 289 -11.37 10.36 -28.73
N ALA A 290 -10.67 9.22 -28.64
CA ALA A 290 -10.74 8.34 -27.49
C ALA A 290 -10.21 9.06 -26.24
N GLU A 291 -10.77 8.78 -25.09
CA GLU A 291 -10.30 9.30 -23.80
C GLU A 291 -9.32 8.30 -23.16
N VAL A 292 -8.25 8.80 -22.53
CA VAL A 292 -7.27 7.96 -21.84
C VAL A 292 -7.15 8.43 -20.39
N TYR A 293 -7.49 7.54 -19.45
CA TYR A 293 -7.43 7.80 -18.02
C TYR A 293 -6.39 6.90 -17.36
N HIS A 294 -5.45 7.51 -16.61
CA HIS A 294 -4.52 6.81 -15.76
C HIS A 294 -4.89 7.00 -14.29
N PHE A 295 -5.09 5.91 -13.56
CA PHE A 295 -5.24 5.94 -12.10
C PHE A 295 -3.90 5.57 -11.47
N ILE A 296 -3.40 6.39 -10.53
CA ILE A 296 -2.07 6.22 -9.97
C ILE A 296 -2.00 6.67 -8.51
N GLY A 297 -1.07 6.10 -7.74
CA GLY A 297 -0.68 6.61 -6.43
C GLY A 297 0.12 7.92 -6.53
N LYS A 298 0.08 8.73 -5.47
CA LYS A 298 0.77 10.04 -5.42
C LYS A 298 2.30 9.94 -5.48
N ASP A 299 2.88 8.78 -5.21
CA ASP A 299 4.32 8.52 -5.24
C ASP A 299 4.93 8.50 -6.64
N ILE A 300 4.13 8.22 -7.67
CA ILE A 300 4.57 8.12 -9.07
C ILE A 300 4.04 9.27 -9.95
N VAL A 301 3.55 10.33 -9.33
CA VAL A 301 2.99 11.49 -10.05
C VAL A 301 3.99 12.10 -11.03
N ASN A 302 5.27 12.23 -10.63
CA ASN A 302 6.29 12.83 -11.48
C ASN A 302 6.44 12.11 -12.83
N PHE A 303 6.38 10.77 -12.80
CA PHE A 303 6.51 9.95 -14.01
C PHE A 303 5.31 10.13 -14.93
N HIS A 304 4.10 10.25 -14.39
CA HIS A 304 2.86 10.35 -15.17
C HIS A 304 2.45 11.77 -15.54
N ALA A 305 2.92 12.78 -14.80
CA ALA A 305 2.58 14.18 -15.04
C ALA A 305 3.68 14.99 -15.74
N LEU A 306 4.92 14.49 -15.78
CA LEU A 306 6.05 15.15 -16.44
C LEU A 306 6.69 14.26 -17.53
N PHE A 307 7.28 13.11 -17.13
CA PHE A 307 8.01 12.26 -18.08
C PHE A 307 7.12 11.66 -19.15
N TRP A 308 6.03 11.01 -18.77
CA TRP A 308 5.14 10.33 -19.70
C TRP A 308 4.50 11.26 -20.73
N PRO A 309 3.89 12.41 -20.38
CA PRO A 309 3.38 13.35 -21.35
C PRO A 309 4.46 13.91 -22.29
N ALA A 310 5.67 14.20 -21.78
CA ALA A 310 6.77 14.67 -22.60
C ALA A 310 7.27 13.61 -23.60
N MET A 311 7.38 12.36 -23.17
CA MET A 311 7.73 11.23 -24.04
C MET A 311 6.70 11.03 -25.16
N LEU A 312 5.42 11.00 -24.79
CA LEU A 312 4.32 10.87 -25.76
C LEU A 312 4.31 12.02 -26.77
N HIS A 313 4.45 13.26 -26.28
CA HIS A 313 4.51 14.44 -27.14
C HIS A 313 5.69 14.36 -28.12
N SER A 314 6.88 14.04 -27.63
CA SER A 314 8.06 13.85 -28.46
C SER A 314 7.91 12.69 -29.47
N ALA A 315 7.23 11.62 -29.07
CA ALA A 315 6.98 10.47 -29.95
C ALA A 315 5.81 10.68 -30.93
N ASN A 316 5.21 11.87 -30.99
CA ASN A 316 4.02 12.16 -31.78
C ASN A 316 2.87 11.19 -31.49
N LEU A 317 2.60 11.00 -30.19
CA LEU A 317 1.46 10.28 -29.65
C LEU A 317 0.61 11.24 -28.81
N ARG A 318 -0.69 10.94 -28.65
CA ARG A 318 -1.55 11.74 -27.78
C ARG A 318 -1.16 11.58 -26.32
N THR A 319 -1.34 12.63 -25.53
CA THR A 319 -1.17 12.60 -24.07
C THR A 319 -2.45 12.12 -23.37
N PRO A 320 -2.37 11.67 -22.10
CA PRO A 320 -3.55 11.27 -21.34
C PRO A 320 -4.60 12.37 -21.26
N THR A 321 -5.88 11.99 -21.32
CA THR A 321 -7.00 12.90 -21.07
C THR A 321 -7.00 13.31 -19.61
N LYS A 322 -6.74 12.35 -18.70
CA LYS A 322 -6.67 12.61 -17.27
C LYS A 322 -5.74 11.64 -16.55
N VAL A 323 -5.00 12.18 -15.58
CA VAL A 323 -4.27 11.39 -14.59
C VAL A 323 -4.98 11.59 -13.26
N CYS A 324 -5.55 10.51 -12.71
CA CYS A 324 -6.33 10.48 -11.48
C CYS A 324 -5.42 9.98 -10.36
N VAL A 325 -5.03 10.88 -9.48
CA VAL A 325 -4.09 10.61 -8.39
C VAL A 325 -4.82 10.36 -7.10
N HIS A 326 -4.40 9.36 -6.34
CA HIS A 326 -4.91 9.08 -4.99
C HIS A 326 -3.80 9.12 -3.93
N GLY A 327 -4.20 9.30 -2.66
CA GLY A 327 -3.31 9.24 -1.50
C GLY A 327 -2.92 7.83 -1.10
N PHE A 328 -2.13 7.70 -0.03
CA PHE A 328 -1.72 6.41 0.53
C PHE A 328 -2.78 5.82 1.46
N LEU A 329 -2.64 4.51 1.71
CA LEU A 329 -3.37 3.82 2.75
C LEU A 329 -2.59 3.83 4.07
N THR A 330 -3.25 4.25 5.14
CA THR A 330 -2.83 4.00 6.51
C THR A 330 -3.72 2.93 7.15
N VAL A 331 -3.26 2.30 8.21
CA VAL A 331 -4.04 1.35 9.00
C VAL A 331 -4.01 1.79 10.45
N ASN A 332 -5.19 2.06 11.03
CA ASN A 332 -5.34 2.63 12.37
C ASN A 332 -4.45 3.87 12.58
N GLY A 333 -4.47 4.80 11.63
CA GLY A 333 -3.75 6.08 11.69
C GLY A 333 -2.24 5.98 11.51
N THR A 334 -1.69 4.81 11.20
CA THR A 334 -0.25 4.60 11.00
C THR A 334 0.06 4.06 9.62
N LYS A 335 1.25 4.39 9.08
CA LYS A 335 1.74 3.78 7.84
C LYS A 335 1.77 2.26 7.99
N MET A 336 1.49 1.55 6.91
CA MET A 336 1.61 0.09 6.87
C MET A 336 3.03 -0.30 7.27
N SER A 337 3.15 -1.19 8.28
CA SER A 337 4.42 -1.63 8.85
C SER A 337 4.41 -3.14 9.04
N LYS A 338 5.48 -3.78 8.58
CA LYS A 338 5.70 -5.21 8.77
C LYS A 338 5.78 -5.57 10.26
N SER A 339 6.56 -4.85 11.04
CA SER A 339 6.76 -5.11 12.47
C SER A 339 5.49 -4.96 13.32
N ARG A 340 4.52 -4.15 12.88
CA ARG A 340 3.24 -3.94 13.57
C ARG A 340 2.11 -4.85 13.09
N GLY A 341 2.33 -5.68 12.07
CA GLY A 341 1.28 -6.50 11.45
C GLY A 341 0.23 -5.71 10.67
N THR A 342 0.48 -4.42 10.41
CA THR A 342 -0.41 -3.55 9.63
C THR A 342 -0.09 -3.57 8.13
N PHE A 343 0.91 -4.35 7.72
CA PHE A 343 1.19 -4.64 6.32
C PHE A 343 0.42 -5.91 5.91
N ILE A 344 -0.78 -5.72 5.38
CA ILE A 344 -1.71 -6.80 5.09
C ILE A 344 -1.65 -7.11 3.59
N ASN A 345 -1.28 -8.35 3.24
CA ASN A 345 -1.33 -8.83 1.87
C ASN A 345 -2.77 -9.13 1.43
N ALA A 346 -3.04 -9.03 0.14
CA ALA A 346 -4.34 -9.35 -0.46
C ALA A 346 -4.81 -10.75 -0.08
N ARG A 347 -3.95 -11.76 -0.20
CA ARG A 347 -4.28 -13.15 0.15
C ARG A 347 -4.63 -13.30 1.63
N THR A 348 -3.87 -12.71 2.54
CA THR A 348 -4.15 -12.75 3.99
C THR A 348 -5.52 -12.14 4.31
N TYR A 349 -5.90 -11.04 3.63
CA TYR A 349 -7.24 -10.48 3.77
C TYR A 349 -8.32 -11.48 3.30
N LEU A 350 -8.15 -12.07 2.11
CA LEU A 350 -9.12 -12.98 1.50
C LEU A 350 -9.33 -14.27 2.29
N ASP A 351 -8.32 -14.74 3.02
CA ASP A 351 -8.42 -15.93 3.86
C ASP A 351 -9.33 -15.72 5.08
N HIS A 352 -9.61 -14.47 5.45
CA HIS A 352 -10.40 -14.12 6.64
C HIS A 352 -11.69 -13.36 6.35
N LEU A 353 -11.72 -12.53 5.30
CA LEU A 353 -12.78 -11.57 5.05
C LEU A 353 -13.24 -11.57 3.59
N ASN A 354 -14.53 -11.24 3.39
CA ASN A 354 -15.10 -11.09 2.06
C ASN A 354 -14.54 -9.82 1.38
N PRO A 355 -14.08 -9.89 0.11
CA PRO A 355 -13.56 -8.76 -0.63
C PRO A 355 -14.54 -7.60 -0.80
N GLU A 356 -15.85 -7.88 -0.86
CA GLU A 356 -16.90 -6.86 -1.00
C GLU A 356 -16.91 -5.86 0.17
N TYR A 357 -16.52 -6.30 1.38
CA TYR A 357 -16.45 -5.41 2.54
C TYR A 357 -15.38 -4.34 2.36
N LEU A 358 -14.20 -4.71 1.84
CA LEU A 358 -13.12 -3.76 1.59
C LEU A 358 -13.45 -2.82 0.44
N ARG A 359 -14.07 -3.33 -0.64
CA ARG A 359 -14.53 -2.53 -1.78
C ARG A 359 -15.50 -1.44 -1.31
N TYR A 360 -16.48 -1.80 -0.49
CA TYR A 360 -17.43 -0.84 0.08
C TYR A 360 -16.74 0.18 0.98
N TYR A 361 -15.87 -0.28 1.88
CA TYR A 361 -15.18 0.62 2.80
C TYR A 361 -14.32 1.64 2.07
N PHE A 362 -13.57 1.21 1.07
CA PHE A 362 -12.78 2.13 0.24
C PHE A 362 -13.69 3.11 -0.51
N ALA A 363 -14.76 2.64 -1.13
CA ALA A 363 -15.72 3.53 -1.79
C ALA A 363 -16.31 4.57 -0.81
N ALA A 364 -16.59 4.18 0.43
CA ALA A 364 -17.13 5.09 1.45
C ALA A 364 -16.12 6.13 1.97
N LYS A 365 -14.80 5.96 1.69
CA LYS A 365 -13.72 6.86 2.10
C LYS A 365 -13.14 7.68 0.94
N LEU A 366 -13.10 7.12 -0.25
CA LEU A 366 -12.46 7.72 -1.42
C LEU A 366 -13.20 8.97 -1.92
N THR A 367 -12.42 10.00 -2.18
CA THR A 367 -12.84 11.27 -2.77
C THR A 367 -12.11 11.50 -4.09
N SER A 368 -12.42 12.58 -4.79
CA SER A 368 -11.67 13.04 -5.97
C SER A 368 -10.34 13.74 -5.63
N ASN A 369 -10.03 13.95 -4.35
CA ASN A 369 -8.81 14.59 -3.87
C ASN A 369 -7.67 13.58 -3.67
N VAL A 370 -6.45 14.06 -3.36
CA VAL A 370 -5.25 13.24 -3.13
C VAL A 370 -5.05 12.93 -1.62
N ASP A 371 -6.14 12.87 -0.87
CA ASP A 371 -6.10 12.60 0.57
C ASP A 371 -5.68 11.16 0.87
N ASP A 372 -4.85 10.97 1.91
CA ASP A 372 -4.60 9.64 2.44
C ASP A 372 -5.87 9.08 3.09
N ILE A 373 -6.13 7.80 2.88
CA ILE A 373 -7.26 7.12 3.50
C ILE A 373 -6.79 6.24 4.65
N ASP A 374 -7.58 6.17 5.71
CA ASP A 374 -7.28 5.31 6.86
C ASP A 374 -8.24 4.12 6.91
N LEU A 375 -7.68 2.91 6.90
CA LEU A 375 -8.37 1.69 7.26
C LEU A 375 -8.38 1.58 8.80
N ASN A 376 -9.32 2.30 9.43
CA ASN A 376 -9.61 2.08 10.83
C ASN A 376 -10.46 0.81 10.98
N LEU A 377 -9.92 -0.19 11.65
CA LEU A 377 -10.54 -1.53 11.69
C LEU A 377 -11.88 -1.55 12.45
N GLU A 378 -12.05 -0.71 13.46
CA GLU A 378 -13.33 -0.60 14.17
C GLU A 378 -14.40 0.10 13.32
N ASP A 379 -14.06 1.23 12.68
CA ASP A 379 -14.94 1.92 11.72
C ASP A 379 -15.29 1.00 10.54
N PHE A 380 -14.34 0.19 10.07
CA PHE A 380 -14.55 -0.79 9.01
C PHE A 380 -15.65 -1.80 9.39
N ILE A 381 -15.53 -2.44 10.55
CA ILE A 381 -16.52 -3.40 11.05
C ILE A 381 -17.88 -2.71 11.23
N GLN A 382 -17.90 -1.57 11.90
CA GLN A 382 -19.13 -0.84 12.20
C GLN A 382 -19.84 -0.38 10.92
N ARG A 383 -19.10 0.21 9.98
CA ARG A 383 -19.65 0.75 8.73
C ARG A 383 -20.24 -0.33 7.85
N VAL A 384 -19.50 -1.41 7.58
CA VAL A 384 -19.99 -2.53 6.76
C VAL A 384 -21.23 -3.17 7.41
N ASN A 385 -21.20 -3.43 8.72
CA ASN A 385 -22.29 -4.05 9.44
C ASN A 385 -23.54 -3.15 9.50
N SER A 386 -23.37 -1.84 9.67
CA SER A 386 -24.45 -0.88 9.69
C SER A 386 -25.04 -0.66 8.29
N ASP A 387 -24.22 -0.30 7.34
CA ASP A 387 -24.66 0.19 6.03
C ASP A 387 -25.14 -0.95 5.12
N LEU A 388 -24.32 -2.00 4.96
CA LEU A 388 -24.67 -3.09 4.05
C LEU A 388 -25.66 -4.07 4.67
N VAL A 389 -25.35 -4.62 5.85
CA VAL A 389 -26.19 -5.64 6.47
C VAL A 389 -27.40 -5.00 7.16
N GLY A 390 -27.17 -3.95 7.95
CA GLY A 390 -28.22 -3.28 8.75
C GLY A 390 -29.19 -2.44 7.94
N LYS A 391 -28.77 -1.88 6.82
CA LYS A 391 -29.62 -1.03 5.97
C LYS A 391 -29.99 -1.71 4.65
N VAL A 392 -29.03 -1.95 3.74
CA VAL A 392 -29.34 -2.39 2.38
C VAL A 392 -29.97 -3.78 2.33
N VAL A 393 -29.26 -4.80 2.82
CA VAL A 393 -29.76 -6.20 2.78
C VAL A 393 -30.99 -6.36 3.66
N ASN A 394 -31.11 -5.61 4.75
CA ASN A 394 -32.23 -5.64 5.66
C ASN A 394 -33.57 -5.29 4.98
N ILE A 395 -33.58 -4.41 3.97
CA ILE A 395 -34.79 -4.06 3.20
C ILE A 395 -35.39 -5.31 2.56
N ALA A 396 -34.60 -6.08 1.80
CA ALA A 396 -35.05 -7.31 1.16
C ALA A 396 -35.43 -8.39 2.21
N SER A 397 -34.62 -8.54 3.25
CA SER A 397 -34.85 -9.50 4.34
C SER A 397 -36.22 -9.29 5.04
N ARG A 398 -36.64 -8.05 5.20
CA ARG A 398 -37.89 -7.68 5.87
C ARG A 398 -39.13 -7.71 4.97
N THR A 399 -38.95 -7.74 3.64
CA THR A 399 -40.05 -7.61 2.66
C THR A 399 -40.24 -8.84 1.80
N ALA A 400 -39.18 -9.51 1.39
CA ALA A 400 -39.19 -10.64 0.45
C ALA A 400 -40.09 -11.80 0.91
N LYS A 401 -40.06 -12.14 2.19
CA LYS A 401 -40.87 -13.24 2.75
C LYS A 401 -42.39 -13.04 2.49
N PHE A 402 -42.88 -11.83 2.58
CA PHE A 402 -44.29 -11.55 2.36
C PHE A 402 -44.70 -11.67 0.90
N ILE A 403 -43.81 -11.27 -0.01
CA ILE A 403 -43.99 -11.46 -1.45
C ILE A 403 -43.92 -12.98 -1.78
N ASN A 404 -42.97 -13.71 -1.25
CA ASN A 404 -42.84 -15.15 -1.49
C ASN A 404 -44.10 -15.91 -0.96
N ASN A 405 -44.62 -15.54 0.18
CA ASN A 405 -45.85 -16.12 0.73
C ASN A 405 -47.10 -15.80 -0.14
N ALA A 406 -47.09 -14.71 -0.90
CA ALA A 406 -48.15 -14.32 -1.85
C ALA A 406 -47.86 -14.88 -3.28
N GLY A 407 -47.09 -15.96 -3.40
CA GLY A 407 -46.80 -16.62 -4.67
C GLY A 407 -45.57 -16.06 -5.42
N GLY A 408 -44.82 -15.18 -4.81
CA GLY A 408 -43.59 -14.58 -5.35
C GLY A 408 -43.84 -13.48 -6.39
N VAL A 409 -45.10 -13.01 -6.53
CA VAL A 409 -45.46 -11.98 -7.55
C VAL A 409 -45.54 -10.61 -6.90
N LEU A 410 -44.89 -9.62 -7.54
CA LEU A 410 -44.95 -8.22 -7.12
C LEU A 410 -46.34 -7.62 -7.41
N ALA A 411 -46.77 -6.67 -6.57
CA ALA A 411 -48.03 -5.92 -6.81
C ALA A 411 -47.92 -5.06 -8.09
N THR A 412 -49.07 -4.71 -8.66
CA THR A 412 -49.12 -3.84 -9.82
C THR A 412 -49.18 -2.36 -9.46
N GLU A 413 -49.56 -2.02 -8.22
CA GLU A 413 -49.67 -0.66 -7.73
C GLU A 413 -48.41 -0.19 -7.01
N VAL A 414 -48.09 1.10 -7.16
CA VAL A 414 -47.00 1.77 -6.42
C VAL A 414 -47.60 2.32 -5.13
N ALA A 415 -47.25 1.74 -3.99
CA ALA A 415 -47.77 2.08 -2.68
C ALA A 415 -47.47 3.54 -2.26
N ASP A 416 -46.32 4.08 -2.68
CA ASP A 416 -45.94 5.48 -2.48
C ASP A 416 -45.11 5.95 -3.70
N ALA A 417 -45.79 6.66 -4.60
CA ALA A 417 -45.20 7.17 -5.83
C ALA A 417 -44.18 8.30 -5.59
N ALA A 418 -44.38 9.11 -4.53
CA ALA A 418 -43.48 10.20 -4.21
C ALA A 418 -42.16 9.67 -3.65
N LEU A 419 -42.22 8.69 -2.78
CA LEU A 419 -41.02 8.01 -2.26
C LEU A 419 -40.27 7.28 -3.41
N TRP A 420 -40.98 6.55 -4.28
CA TRP A 420 -40.35 5.90 -5.44
C TRP A 420 -39.62 6.91 -6.33
N GLN A 421 -40.24 8.07 -6.57
CA GLN A 421 -39.63 9.12 -7.40
C GLN A 421 -38.29 9.63 -6.84
N GLN A 422 -38.14 9.69 -5.49
CA GLN A 422 -36.84 10.06 -4.86
C GLN A 422 -35.74 9.10 -5.25
N PHE A 423 -36.03 7.80 -5.35
CA PHE A 423 -35.05 6.80 -5.78
C PHE A 423 -34.65 6.95 -7.24
N VAL A 424 -35.60 7.32 -8.09
CA VAL A 424 -35.35 7.59 -9.51
C VAL A 424 -34.50 8.86 -9.67
N ASP A 425 -34.90 9.96 -9.03
CA ASP A 425 -34.23 11.27 -9.14
C ASP A 425 -32.81 11.24 -8.54
N GLY A 426 -32.60 10.48 -7.46
CA GLY A 426 -31.29 10.28 -6.84
C GLY A 426 -30.27 9.65 -7.78
N GLY A 427 -30.72 8.90 -8.80
CA GLY A 427 -29.84 8.19 -9.72
C GLY A 427 -28.87 9.07 -10.47
N GLU A 428 -29.27 10.22 -11.00
CA GLU A 428 -28.37 11.10 -11.75
C GLU A 428 -27.39 11.85 -10.81
N THR A 429 -27.81 12.18 -9.59
CA THR A 429 -26.91 12.75 -8.58
C THR A 429 -25.80 11.77 -8.23
N ILE A 430 -26.17 10.50 -7.98
CA ILE A 430 -25.22 9.43 -7.69
C ILE A 430 -24.29 9.17 -8.89
N ALA A 431 -24.85 9.16 -10.11
CA ALA A 431 -24.05 9.00 -11.35
C ALA A 431 -23.00 10.10 -11.51
N ASN A 432 -23.37 11.37 -11.23
CA ASN A 432 -22.43 12.48 -11.28
C ASN A 432 -21.30 12.34 -10.22
N HIS A 433 -21.59 11.80 -9.05
CA HIS A 433 -20.55 11.52 -8.07
C HIS A 433 -19.58 10.42 -8.54
N TYR A 434 -20.09 9.34 -9.14
CA TYR A 434 -19.22 8.30 -9.74
C TYR A 434 -18.37 8.85 -10.89
N GLU A 435 -18.96 9.63 -11.82
CA GLU A 435 -18.22 10.23 -12.93
C GLU A 435 -17.05 11.07 -12.43
N ASN A 436 -17.28 11.86 -11.37
CA ASN A 436 -16.27 12.72 -10.78
C ASN A 436 -15.35 11.99 -9.77
N ARG A 437 -15.51 10.69 -9.57
CA ARG A 437 -14.74 9.87 -8.59
C ARG A 437 -14.94 10.29 -7.13
N ASP A 438 -16.03 10.98 -6.84
CA ASP A 438 -16.47 11.32 -5.47
C ASP A 438 -17.26 10.15 -4.84
N TYR A 439 -16.62 8.98 -4.73
CA TYR A 439 -17.30 7.75 -4.31
C TYR A 439 -17.90 7.87 -2.91
N SER A 440 -17.24 8.57 -1.99
CA SER A 440 -17.75 8.79 -0.64
C SER A 440 -19.06 9.58 -0.63
N LYS A 441 -19.25 10.51 -1.59
CA LYS A 441 -20.52 11.22 -1.75
C LYS A 441 -21.58 10.30 -2.35
N ALA A 442 -21.22 9.49 -3.37
CA ALA A 442 -22.13 8.50 -3.93
C ALA A 442 -22.65 7.54 -2.86
N MET A 443 -21.75 7.00 -2.00
CA MET A 443 -22.15 6.11 -0.90
C MET A 443 -23.07 6.80 0.11
N ARG A 444 -22.86 8.08 0.44
CA ARG A 444 -23.74 8.83 1.33
C ARG A 444 -25.14 9.01 0.74
N GLU A 445 -25.25 9.36 -0.54
CA GLU A 445 -26.56 9.48 -1.21
C GLU A 445 -27.30 8.13 -1.24
N ILE A 446 -26.60 7.05 -1.58
CA ILE A 446 -27.19 5.70 -1.58
C ILE A 446 -27.65 5.30 -0.17
N MET A 447 -26.87 5.59 0.88
CA MET A 447 -27.23 5.27 2.25
C MET A 447 -28.40 6.14 2.77
N ALA A 448 -28.52 7.39 2.32
CA ALA A 448 -29.68 8.22 2.61
C ALA A 448 -30.98 7.65 2.01
N LEU A 449 -30.93 7.15 0.78
CA LEU A 449 -32.04 6.42 0.16
C LEU A 449 -32.36 5.11 0.93
N ALA A 450 -31.35 4.38 1.38
CA ALA A 450 -31.53 3.16 2.17
C ALA A 450 -32.19 3.46 3.54
N ASP A 451 -31.87 4.60 4.16
CA ASP A 451 -32.51 5.06 5.39
C ASP A 451 -33.98 5.36 5.15
N ALA A 452 -34.31 6.08 4.05
CA ALA A 452 -35.70 6.36 3.68
C ALA A 452 -36.51 5.08 3.42
N ALA A 453 -35.91 4.06 2.76
CA ALA A 453 -36.57 2.76 2.58
C ALA A 453 -36.83 2.04 3.90
N ASN A 454 -35.87 2.05 4.82
CA ASN A 454 -36.03 1.41 6.14
C ASN A 454 -37.04 2.11 7.01
N GLU A 455 -37.11 3.47 6.97
CA GLU A 455 -38.12 4.27 7.67
C GLU A 455 -39.53 3.97 7.14
N TYR A 456 -39.70 3.93 5.81
CA TYR A 456 -40.94 3.53 5.19
C TYR A 456 -41.40 2.14 5.66
N ILE A 457 -40.57 1.13 5.59
CA ILE A 457 -40.89 -0.24 6.01
C ILE A 457 -41.18 -0.30 7.51
N ALA A 458 -40.47 0.46 8.33
CA ALA A 458 -40.72 0.53 9.76
C ALA A 458 -42.08 1.19 10.09
N THR A 459 -42.47 2.24 9.33
CA THR A 459 -43.73 2.95 9.48
C THR A 459 -44.94 2.11 9.01
N GLN A 460 -44.76 1.39 7.88
CA GLN A 460 -45.84 0.55 7.34
C GLN A 460 -46.00 -0.78 8.07
N GLU A 461 -45.03 -1.22 8.84
CA GLU A 461 -45.05 -2.44 9.67
C GLU A 461 -45.64 -3.68 8.94
N PRO A 462 -45.13 -4.11 7.78
CA PRO A 462 -45.73 -5.21 6.99
C PRO A 462 -45.93 -6.50 7.78
N TRP A 463 -45.11 -6.74 8.82
CA TRP A 463 -45.29 -7.87 9.76
C TRP A 463 -46.51 -7.76 10.66
N LYS A 464 -47.08 -6.55 10.86
CA LYS A 464 -48.34 -6.32 11.53
C LYS A 464 -49.52 -6.36 10.52
N LEU A 465 -49.33 -5.71 9.35
CA LEU A 465 -50.33 -5.75 8.27
C LEU A 465 -50.66 -7.20 7.86
N ALA A 466 -49.66 -8.05 7.68
CA ALA A 466 -49.83 -9.45 7.28
C ALA A 466 -50.64 -10.32 8.28
N LYS A 467 -50.93 -9.80 9.49
CA LYS A 467 -51.77 -10.47 10.51
C LYS A 467 -53.22 -9.96 10.50
N GLN A 468 -53.51 -8.91 9.72
CA GLN A 468 -54.85 -8.32 9.63
C GLN A 468 -55.60 -8.94 8.47
N ALA A 469 -56.82 -9.44 8.74
CA ALA A 469 -57.66 -10.00 7.69
C ALA A 469 -58.05 -8.90 6.66
N GLY A 470 -57.87 -9.19 5.37
CA GLY A 470 -58.17 -8.28 4.27
C GLY A 470 -57.05 -7.28 3.94
N ALA A 471 -55.90 -7.33 4.62
CA ALA A 471 -54.75 -6.47 4.35
C ALA A 471 -53.69 -7.12 3.42
N GLU A 472 -53.98 -8.24 2.78
CA GLU A 472 -53.05 -9.00 1.94
C GLU A 472 -52.54 -8.15 0.77
N ALA A 473 -53.42 -7.48 0.04
CA ALA A 473 -53.06 -6.62 -1.08
C ALA A 473 -52.21 -5.42 -0.64
N GLN A 474 -52.56 -4.78 0.50
CA GLN A 474 -51.75 -3.69 1.07
C GLN A 474 -50.38 -4.17 1.51
N THR A 475 -50.29 -5.32 2.16
CA THR A 475 -49.01 -5.93 2.56
C THR A 475 -48.13 -6.20 1.34
N GLN A 476 -48.73 -6.75 0.27
CA GLN A 476 -48.03 -7.02 -0.98
C GLN A 476 -47.55 -5.72 -1.64
N ALA A 477 -48.38 -4.66 -1.71
CA ALA A 477 -48.00 -3.38 -2.29
C ALA A 477 -46.85 -2.70 -1.52
N VAL A 478 -46.93 -2.67 -0.19
CA VAL A 478 -45.85 -2.14 0.69
C VAL A 478 -44.55 -2.90 0.47
N CYS A 479 -44.58 -4.24 0.47
CA CYS A 479 -43.41 -5.05 0.28
C CYS A 479 -42.85 -4.98 -1.16
N THR A 480 -43.71 -4.80 -2.17
CA THR A 480 -43.30 -4.56 -3.57
C THR A 480 -42.50 -3.29 -3.70
N LEU A 481 -42.94 -2.18 -3.06
CA LEU A 481 -42.18 -0.95 -3.04
C LEU A 481 -40.81 -1.17 -2.34
N GLY A 482 -40.78 -1.90 -1.21
CA GLY A 482 -39.54 -2.27 -0.53
C GLY A 482 -38.56 -3.02 -1.43
N ILE A 483 -39.04 -4.01 -2.21
CA ILE A 483 -38.20 -4.75 -3.17
C ILE A 483 -37.74 -3.84 -4.31
N ASN A 484 -38.54 -2.93 -4.84
CA ASN A 484 -38.13 -1.98 -5.86
C ASN A 484 -37.09 -0.97 -5.32
N MET A 485 -37.21 -0.48 -4.11
CA MET A 485 -36.22 0.37 -3.47
C MET A 485 -34.89 -0.38 -3.28
N PHE A 486 -34.94 -1.62 -2.80
CA PHE A 486 -33.75 -2.48 -2.71
C PHE A 486 -33.09 -2.67 -4.09
N ARG A 487 -33.88 -2.95 -5.11
CA ARG A 487 -33.43 -3.10 -6.50
C ARG A 487 -32.72 -1.82 -7.02
N ALA A 488 -33.27 -0.64 -6.74
CA ALA A 488 -32.66 0.63 -7.08
C ALA A 488 -31.31 0.83 -6.38
N LEU A 489 -31.24 0.57 -5.07
CA LEU A 489 -30.01 0.67 -4.29
C LEU A 489 -28.92 -0.26 -4.83
N LEU A 490 -29.27 -1.52 -5.17
CA LEU A 490 -28.32 -2.49 -5.73
C LEU A 490 -27.86 -2.09 -7.14
N THR A 491 -28.72 -1.45 -7.93
CA THR A 491 -28.32 -0.90 -9.24
C THR A 491 -27.24 0.17 -9.04
N TYR A 492 -27.41 1.07 -8.07
CA TYR A 492 -26.44 2.12 -7.77
C TYR A 492 -25.16 1.59 -7.09
N LEU A 493 -25.24 0.49 -6.34
CA LEU A 493 -24.11 -0.17 -5.70
C LEU A 493 -23.38 -1.16 -6.63
N LYS A 494 -23.95 -1.52 -7.77
CA LYS A 494 -23.38 -2.54 -8.69
C LYS A 494 -21.92 -2.28 -9.08
N PRO A 495 -21.46 -1.04 -9.30
CA PRO A 495 -20.04 -0.78 -9.55
C PRO A 495 -19.14 -1.15 -8.37
N VAL A 496 -19.63 -0.97 -7.14
CA VAL A 496 -18.85 -1.17 -5.89
C VAL A 496 -18.90 -2.63 -5.45
N LEU A 497 -20.07 -3.26 -5.52
CA LEU A 497 -20.41 -4.57 -4.95
C LEU A 497 -20.88 -5.55 -6.02
N PRO A 498 -20.02 -5.96 -6.96
CA PRO A 498 -20.42 -6.79 -8.10
C PRO A 498 -20.92 -8.19 -7.70
N ALA A 499 -20.34 -8.83 -6.67
CA ALA A 499 -20.74 -10.15 -6.24
C ALA A 499 -22.09 -10.11 -5.47
N LEU A 500 -22.24 -9.18 -4.53
CA LEU A 500 -23.52 -8.96 -3.84
C LEU A 500 -24.64 -8.68 -4.83
N THR A 501 -24.35 -7.86 -5.85
CA THR A 501 -25.35 -7.53 -6.87
C THR A 501 -25.70 -8.72 -7.73
N ALA A 502 -24.73 -9.59 -8.09
CA ALA A 502 -25.03 -10.83 -8.84
C ALA A 502 -25.95 -11.77 -8.04
N ASP A 503 -25.72 -11.92 -6.73
CA ASP A 503 -26.61 -12.70 -5.86
C ASP A 503 -28.02 -12.07 -5.76
N ALA A 504 -28.08 -10.73 -5.72
CA ALA A 504 -29.37 -10.03 -5.72
C ALA A 504 -30.08 -10.13 -7.07
N GLU A 505 -29.39 -10.10 -8.19
CA GLU A 505 -29.93 -10.34 -9.54
C GLU A 505 -30.53 -11.74 -9.66
N ALA A 506 -29.87 -12.75 -9.10
CA ALA A 506 -30.42 -14.11 -9.02
C ALA A 506 -31.72 -14.18 -8.19
N PHE A 507 -31.78 -13.46 -7.04
CA PHE A 507 -32.99 -13.32 -6.25
C PHE A 507 -34.09 -12.58 -7.01
N LEU A 508 -33.77 -11.44 -7.62
CA LEU A 508 -34.73 -10.63 -8.37
C LEU A 508 -35.19 -11.28 -9.67
N GLY A 509 -34.43 -12.22 -10.26
CA GLY A 509 -34.68 -12.84 -11.54
C GLY A 509 -34.49 -11.88 -12.73
N GLU A 510 -33.58 -10.91 -12.59
CA GLU A 510 -33.24 -9.93 -13.66
C GLU A 510 -31.76 -9.50 -13.57
N THR A 511 -31.25 -8.95 -14.68
CA THR A 511 -29.96 -8.27 -14.68
C THR A 511 -30.16 -6.77 -14.51
N LEU A 512 -29.54 -6.18 -13.49
CA LEU A 512 -29.66 -4.77 -13.20
C LEU A 512 -28.84 -3.93 -14.21
N SER A 513 -29.46 -2.92 -14.78
CA SER A 513 -28.84 -1.97 -15.72
C SER A 513 -29.12 -0.54 -15.29
N TRP A 514 -28.24 0.38 -15.71
CA TRP A 514 -28.32 1.79 -15.35
C TRP A 514 -28.06 2.72 -16.54
N ASN A 515 -28.43 2.29 -17.73
CA ASN A 515 -28.32 3.07 -18.96
C ASN A 515 -29.55 3.98 -19.21
N ALA A 516 -30.55 3.89 -18.37
CA ALA A 516 -31.77 4.69 -18.37
C ALA A 516 -32.28 4.89 -16.91
N PRO A 517 -33.20 5.83 -16.65
CA PRO A 517 -33.87 5.94 -15.36
C PRO A 517 -34.49 4.61 -14.93
N ILE A 518 -34.37 4.28 -13.65
CA ILE A 518 -34.88 3.00 -13.12
C ILE A 518 -36.40 3.02 -13.12
N SER A 519 -37.03 2.06 -13.80
CA SER A 519 -38.48 1.86 -13.85
C SER A 519 -38.96 1.07 -12.63
N PHE A 520 -40.19 1.30 -12.21
CA PHE A 520 -40.86 0.46 -11.19
C PHE A 520 -41.21 -0.90 -11.79
N ARG A 521 -40.87 -1.95 -11.08
CA ARG A 521 -41.17 -3.33 -11.46
C ARG A 521 -42.46 -3.80 -10.81
N ALA A 522 -43.46 -4.15 -11.61
CA ALA A 522 -44.81 -4.48 -11.17
C ALA A 522 -45.33 -5.76 -11.83
N GLY A 523 -46.06 -6.59 -11.09
CA GLY A 523 -46.72 -7.79 -11.59
C GLY A 523 -45.74 -8.94 -11.97
N GLU A 524 -44.47 -8.75 -11.80
CA GLU A 524 -43.46 -9.75 -12.12
C GLU A 524 -43.12 -10.64 -10.92
N LYS A 525 -42.50 -11.79 -11.21
CA LYS A 525 -42.13 -12.77 -10.19
C LYS A 525 -40.68 -12.57 -9.74
N ILE A 526 -40.47 -12.72 -8.44
CA ILE A 526 -39.14 -12.83 -7.83
C ILE A 526 -38.90 -14.25 -7.32
N ASN A 527 -37.63 -14.64 -7.17
CA ASN A 527 -37.23 -15.92 -6.63
C ASN A 527 -37.24 -15.94 -5.09
N GLU A 528 -36.96 -17.09 -4.48
CA GLU A 528 -36.85 -17.21 -3.04
C GLU A 528 -35.64 -16.41 -2.53
N PHE A 529 -35.85 -15.61 -1.47
CA PHE A 529 -34.79 -14.82 -0.86
C PHE A 529 -33.88 -15.69 0.00
N LYS A 530 -32.57 -15.56 -0.22
CA LYS A 530 -31.53 -16.14 0.64
C LYS A 530 -30.70 -15.00 1.26
N PRO A 531 -30.13 -15.19 2.46
CA PRO A 531 -29.23 -14.20 3.04
C PRO A 531 -28.09 -13.86 2.08
N LEU A 532 -27.91 -12.55 1.79
CA LEU A 532 -26.95 -12.06 0.80
C LEU A 532 -25.59 -11.72 1.41
N LEU A 533 -25.56 -11.18 2.63
CA LEU A 533 -24.34 -10.84 3.37
C LEU A 533 -24.48 -11.20 4.84
N THR A 534 -23.36 -11.51 5.46
CA THR A 534 -23.25 -11.71 6.91
C THR A 534 -22.52 -10.52 7.57
N ARG A 535 -22.64 -10.40 8.89
CA ARG A 535 -21.90 -9.40 9.64
C ARG A 535 -20.40 -9.77 9.70
N ILE A 536 -19.55 -8.76 9.73
CA ILE A 536 -18.14 -8.95 10.08
C ILE A 536 -18.06 -9.16 11.59
N GLU A 537 -17.51 -10.29 12.00
CA GLU A 537 -17.18 -10.57 13.39
C GLU A 537 -15.77 -10.09 13.71
N LYS A 538 -15.59 -9.48 14.89
CA LYS A 538 -14.30 -8.89 15.29
C LYS A 538 -13.16 -9.91 15.32
N ASP A 539 -13.43 -11.15 15.73
CA ASP A 539 -12.46 -12.23 15.79
C ASP A 539 -11.83 -12.56 14.42
N LYS A 540 -12.59 -12.38 13.32
CA LYS A 540 -12.08 -12.55 11.96
C LYS A 540 -11.06 -11.48 11.59
N VAL A 541 -11.30 -10.25 12.01
CA VAL A 541 -10.37 -9.13 11.80
C VAL A 541 -9.12 -9.29 12.66
N ASP A 542 -9.27 -9.69 13.92
CA ASP A 542 -8.15 -9.97 14.81
C ASP A 542 -7.28 -11.11 14.27
N ALA A 543 -7.89 -12.21 13.79
CA ALA A 543 -7.19 -13.33 13.15
C ALA A 543 -6.42 -12.91 11.88
N MET A 544 -6.98 -12.03 11.05
CA MET A 544 -6.29 -11.48 9.88
C MET A 544 -5.03 -10.69 10.28
N ILE A 545 -5.11 -9.87 11.33
CA ILE A 545 -3.96 -9.11 11.83
C ILE A 545 -2.87 -10.04 12.36
N ASP A 546 -3.25 -11.07 13.11
CA ASP A 546 -2.28 -12.04 13.65
C ASP A 546 -1.63 -12.87 12.52
N ALA A 547 -2.40 -13.33 11.55
CA ALA A 547 -1.86 -14.01 10.36
C ALA A 547 -0.91 -13.09 9.55
N SER A 548 -1.20 -11.78 9.49
CA SER A 548 -0.30 -10.81 8.84
C SER A 548 1.05 -10.68 9.56
N LYS A 549 1.09 -10.77 10.88
CA LYS A 549 2.34 -10.78 11.66
C LYS A 549 3.14 -12.07 11.42
N GLU A 550 2.48 -13.21 11.43
CA GLU A 550 3.11 -14.53 11.23
C GLU A 550 3.69 -14.68 9.82
N ALA A 551 2.93 -14.30 8.79
CA ALA A 551 3.39 -14.35 7.40
C ALA A 551 4.66 -13.52 7.18
N LEU A 552 4.79 -12.40 7.89
CA LEU A 552 5.94 -11.53 7.82
C LEU A 552 7.15 -12.06 8.60
N ALA A 553 6.91 -12.78 9.70
CA ALA A 553 7.96 -13.47 10.46
C ALA A 553 8.57 -14.62 9.64
N THR A 554 7.76 -15.33 8.83
CA THR A 554 8.21 -16.43 7.97
C THR A 554 8.84 -15.95 6.66
N ALA A 555 8.45 -14.78 6.14
CA ALA A 555 8.99 -14.18 4.91
C ALA A 555 10.30 -13.40 5.12
N ALA A 556 10.66 -13.09 6.37
CA ALA A 556 11.99 -12.59 6.69
C ALA A 556 12.98 -13.66 6.23
N PRO A 557 14.03 -13.33 5.41
CA PRO A 557 15.07 -14.29 5.16
C PRO A 557 15.50 -14.81 6.54
N LYS A 558 15.56 -16.15 6.72
CA LYS A 558 16.31 -16.71 7.83
C LYS A 558 17.68 -16.06 7.72
N ALA A 559 17.90 -15.00 8.49
CA ALA A 559 19.24 -14.61 8.80
C ALA A 559 19.86 -15.91 9.26
N GLU A 560 20.97 -16.33 8.61
CA GLU A 560 21.88 -17.25 9.28
C GLU A 560 21.93 -16.72 10.69
N GLU A 561 21.52 -17.51 11.66
CA GLU A 561 21.76 -17.23 13.05
C GLU A 561 23.27 -17.03 13.19
N LYS A 562 23.70 -15.78 12.93
CA LYS A 562 24.78 -15.27 13.76
C LYS A 562 24.13 -15.27 15.12
N THR A 563 24.45 -16.29 15.88
CA THR A 563 24.29 -16.30 17.32
C THR A 563 24.88 -14.97 17.81
N SER A 564 24.03 -13.95 17.90
CA SER A 564 24.40 -12.77 18.65
C SER A 564 24.41 -13.28 20.08
N ASP A 565 25.58 -13.34 20.70
CA ASP A 565 25.74 -13.59 22.15
C ASP A 565 25.07 -12.50 23.00
N VAL A 566 24.16 -11.72 22.42
CA VAL A 566 23.42 -10.65 23.09
C VAL A 566 22.04 -11.17 23.45
N GLU A 567 21.75 -11.23 24.73
CA GLU A 567 20.42 -11.55 25.25
C GLU A 567 19.36 -10.59 24.69
N PRO A 568 18.14 -11.07 24.36
CA PRO A 568 17.07 -10.22 23.88
C PRO A 568 16.70 -9.15 24.94
N ILE A 569 16.34 -7.97 24.46
CA ILE A 569 15.86 -6.88 25.32
C ILE A 569 14.63 -7.37 26.09
N ALA A 570 14.65 -7.18 27.43
CA ALA A 570 13.53 -7.54 28.31
C ALA A 570 12.25 -6.73 27.96
N ALA A 571 11.12 -7.15 28.53
CA ALA A 571 9.86 -6.46 28.36
C ALA A 571 9.94 -4.97 28.75
N GLU A 572 9.19 -4.12 28.06
CA GLU A 572 9.10 -2.68 28.34
C GLU A 572 8.66 -2.45 29.80
N ILE A 573 9.28 -1.47 30.46
CA ILE A 573 8.92 -1.02 31.81
C ILE A 573 8.62 0.48 31.77
N ASP A 574 7.74 0.93 32.66
CA ASP A 574 7.49 2.35 32.86
C ASP A 574 8.69 3.03 33.54
N PHE A 575 8.86 4.33 33.30
CA PHE A 575 9.89 5.14 33.97
C PHE A 575 9.81 5.04 35.48
N THR A 576 8.62 4.89 36.05
CA THR A 576 8.38 4.71 37.48
C THR A 576 8.97 3.41 38.02
N ASP A 577 9.09 2.36 37.21
CA ASP A 577 9.73 1.11 37.62
C ASP A 577 11.24 1.23 37.57
N PHE A 578 11.80 1.88 36.55
CA PHE A 578 13.22 2.18 36.47
C PHE A 578 13.65 3.11 37.61
N ALA A 579 12.85 4.11 37.96
CA ALA A 579 13.14 5.07 39.08
C ALA A 579 13.23 4.43 40.46
N LYS A 580 12.73 3.19 40.65
CA LYS A 580 12.88 2.42 41.88
C LYS A 580 14.30 1.88 42.08
N VAL A 581 15.11 1.82 41.03
CA VAL A 581 16.51 1.37 41.10
C VAL A 581 17.40 2.58 41.36
N ASP A 582 18.17 2.55 42.44
CA ASP A 582 19.14 3.61 42.74
C ASP A 582 20.54 3.19 42.29
N LEU A 583 20.94 3.70 41.11
CA LEU A 583 22.27 3.48 40.56
C LEU A 583 23.20 4.61 41.00
N ARG A 584 24.37 4.27 41.57
CA ARG A 584 25.37 5.23 42.02
C ARG A 584 26.75 4.97 41.45
N ILE A 585 27.51 6.04 41.26
CA ILE A 585 28.95 5.95 41.01
C ILE A 585 29.64 5.60 42.33
N ALA A 586 30.49 4.59 42.32
CA ALA A 586 31.29 4.19 43.47
C ALA A 586 32.77 4.12 43.10
N LEU A 587 33.64 4.54 44.01
CA LEU A 587 35.08 4.30 43.91
C LEU A 587 35.39 2.94 44.50
N ILE A 588 36.12 2.10 43.81
CA ILE A 588 36.67 0.85 44.37
C ILE A 588 37.85 1.22 45.23
N ALA A 589 37.60 1.40 46.52
CA ALA A 589 38.60 1.79 47.51
C ALA A 589 39.54 0.61 47.90
N ASN A 590 39.03 -0.61 47.84
CA ASN A 590 39.81 -1.82 48.01
C ASN A 590 39.20 -2.98 47.22
N ALA A 591 40.03 -3.90 46.78
CA ALA A 591 39.63 -5.14 46.12
C ALA A 591 40.56 -6.27 46.60
N GLU A 592 39.99 -7.43 46.93
CA GLU A 592 40.75 -8.57 47.44
C GLU A 592 40.17 -9.91 46.99
N HIS A 593 41.02 -10.92 46.94
CA HIS A 593 40.59 -12.28 46.67
C HIS A 593 39.80 -12.83 47.86
N VAL A 594 38.73 -13.57 47.57
CA VAL A 594 37.95 -14.26 48.59
C VAL A 594 38.54 -15.65 48.77
N GLU A 595 39.06 -15.93 49.98
CA GLU A 595 39.61 -17.24 50.31
C GLU A 595 38.53 -18.33 50.23
N GLY A 596 38.80 -19.39 49.51
CA GLY A 596 37.84 -20.47 49.27
C GLY A 596 36.75 -20.16 48.23
N SER A 597 36.95 -19.13 47.39
CA SER A 597 36.10 -18.86 46.20
C SER A 597 36.93 -18.75 44.93
N ASP A 598 36.50 -19.48 43.90
CA ASP A 598 37.13 -19.43 42.57
C ASP A 598 36.55 -18.35 41.69
N LYS A 599 35.39 -17.74 42.04
CA LYS A 599 34.64 -16.80 41.21
C LYS A 599 34.57 -15.38 41.76
N LEU A 600 34.75 -15.20 43.11
CA LEU A 600 34.43 -13.94 43.75
C LEU A 600 35.67 -13.10 44.04
N LEU A 601 35.55 -11.80 43.82
CA LEU A 601 36.33 -10.76 44.46
C LEU A 601 35.46 -10.03 45.51
N ARG A 602 36.08 -9.59 46.61
CA ARG A 602 35.47 -8.69 47.60
C ARG A 602 35.92 -7.28 47.27
N LEU A 603 34.95 -6.41 47.02
CA LEU A 603 35.16 -5.01 46.71
C LEU A 603 34.69 -4.16 47.91
N THR A 604 35.49 -3.18 48.31
CA THR A 604 35.08 -2.12 49.21
C THR A 604 34.81 -0.89 48.34
N LEU A 605 33.56 -0.48 48.29
CA LEU A 605 33.08 0.60 47.45
C LEU A 605 32.82 1.85 48.31
N ASP A 606 33.45 2.97 47.96
CA ASP A 606 33.16 4.30 48.49
C ASP A 606 32.11 5.02 47.65
N LEU A 607 30.99 5.38 48.27
CA LEU A 607 29.86 6.08 47.64
C LEU A 607 29.84 7.59 47.97
N GLY A 608 30.98 8.16 48.41
CA GLY A 608 31.09 9.60 48.71
C GLY A 608 30.55 10.03 50.08
N GLY A 609 30.34 9.11 50.99
CA GLY A 609 29.85 9.37 52.35
C GLY A 609 29.62 8.11 53.16
N GLU A 610 29.61 6.97 52.49
CA GLU A 610 29.51 5.64 53.10
C GLU A 610 30.34 4.64 52.29
N THR A 611 30.78 3.58 52.94
CA THR A 611 31.46 2.46 52.29
C THR A 611 30.62 1.20 52.37
N ARG A 612 30.68 0.38 51.33
CA ARG A 612 29.95 -0.90 51.24
C ARG A 612 30.85 -2.02 50.79
N ASN A 613 30.58 -3.20 51.33
CA ASN A 613 31.24 -4.43 50.87
C ASN A 613 30.34 -5.13 49.81
N VAL A 614 30.91 -5.42 48.68
CA VAL A 614 30.20 -6.13 47.62
C VAL A 614 31.04 -7.33 47.15
N PHE A 615 30.41 -8.50 47.08
CA PHE A 615 31.02 -9.68 46.48
C PHE A 615 30.58 -9.77 45.01
N SER A 616 31.55 -9.70 44.11
CA SER A 616 31.31 -9.73 42.65
C SER A 616 32.01 -10.91 42.00
N GLY A 617 31.32 -11.55 41.07
CA GLY A 617 31.77 -12.74 40.32
C GLY A 617 32.74 -12.43 39.18
N ILE A 618 33.72 -11.57 39.41
CA ILE A 618 34.60 -11.04 38.34
C ILE A 618 36.08 -11.50 38.49
N LYS A 619 36.35 -12.47 39.36
CA LYS A 619 37.73 -12.96 39.64
C LYS A 619 38.44 -13.52 38.41
N SER A 620 37.70 -14.09 37.47
CA SER A 620 38.25 -14.64 36.22
C SER A 620 38.72 -13.59 35.20
N ALA A 621 38.18 -12.37 35.33
CA ALA A 621 38.40 -11.29 34.34
C ALA A 621 39.32 -10.17 34.92
N TYR A 622 39.43 -10.03 36.26
CA TYR A 622 40.17 -8.91 36.89
C TYR A 622 41.11 -9.35 37.97
N ASP A 623 42.35 -8.77 37.95
CA ASP A 623 43.19 -8.77 39.14
C ASP A 623 42.72 -7.67 40.12
N PRO A 624 42.60 -7.95 41.45
CA PRO A 624 42.22 -6.95 42.43
C PRO A 624 43.01 -5.65 42.37
N LYS A 625 44.31 -5.75 42.05
CA LYS A 625 45.21 -4.57 41.96
C LYS A 625 44.83 -3.59 40.89
N ASP A 626 44.25 -4.10 39.80
CA ASP A 626 43.86 -3.30 38.63
C ASP A 626 42.51 -2.59 38.81
N LEU A 627 41.79 -2.95 39.90
CA LEU A 627 40.48 -2.40 40.22
C LEU A 627 40.54 -1.25 41.24
N VAL A 628 41.51 -1.26 42.14
CA VAL A 628 41.63 -0.24 43.17
C VAL A 628 41.88 1.13 42.55
N GLY A 629 41.09 2.11 42.93
CA GLY A 629 41.13 3.48 42.43
C GLY A 629 40.26 3.74 41.19
N LYS A 630 39.63 2.71 40.63
CA LYS A 630 38.68 2.86 39.51
C LYS A 630 37.27 3.21 39.99
N LEU A 631 36.53 3.93 39.15
CA LEU A 631 35.13 4.19 39.37
C LEU A 631 34.29 3.13 38.67
N THR A 632 33.18 2.73 39.27
CA THR A 632 32.20 1.79 38.72
C THR A 632 30.78 2.20 39.05
N VAL A 633 29.80 1.56 38.43
CA VAL A 633 28.37 1.77 38.72
C VAL A 633 27.88 0.65 39.65
N VAL A 634 27.17 1.01 40.70
CA VAL A 634 26.60 0.08 41.66
C VAL A 634 25.10 0.28 41.84
N VAL A 635 24.34 -0.80 41.97
CA VAL A 635 22.95 -0.77 42.43
C VAL A 635 22.98 -0.63 43.96
N ALA A 636 22.70 0.59 44.46
CA ALA A 636 22.90 0.97 45.84
C ALA A 636 21.72 0.60 46.76
N ASN A 637 20.52 0.44 46.23
CA ASN A 637 19.33 0.15 47.05
C ASN A 637 18.90 -1.33 47.08
N LEU A 638 19.78 -2.25 46.67
CA LEU A 638 19.53 -3.67 46.87
C LEU A 638 19.60 -4.04 48.37
N LYS A 639 18.68 -4.91 48.80
CA LYS A 639 18.74 -5.47 50.17
C LYS A 639 20.05 -6.23 50.39
N PRO A 640 20.76 -5.98 51.49
CA PRO A 640 21.96 -6.73 51.81
C PRO A 640 21.70 -8.23 51.82
N ARG A 641 22.61 -8.98 51.17
CA ARG A 641 22.50 -10.43 51.04
C ARG A 641 23.60 -11.11 51.81
N LYS A 642 23.22 -12.01 52.74
CA LYS A 642 24.17 -12.87 53.42
C LYS A 642 24.68 -13.95 52.50
N MET A 643 25.97 -13.95 52.22
CA MET A 643 26.67 -14.94 51.41
C MET A 643 27.56 -15.81 52.33
N LYS A 644 28.13 -16.91 51.82
CA LYS A 644 29.04 -17.79 52.54
C LYS A 644 30.24 -17.05 53.15
N PHE A 645 30.67 -15.96 52.50
CA PHE A 645 31.89 -15.22 52.78
C PHE A 645 31.64 -13.85 53.48
N GLY A 646 30.40 -13.49 53.78
CA GLY A 646 30.05 -12.23 54.40
C GLY A 646 28.76 -11.61 53.89
N MET A 647 28.52 -10.34 54.25
CA MET A 647 27.39 -9.56 53.68
C MET A 647 27.80 -8.85 52.41
N SER A 648 26.99 -8.99 51.34
CA SER A 648 27.08 -8.18 50.13
C SER A 648 26.01 -7.09 50.17
N GLU A 649 26.41 -5.82 50.06
CA GLU A 649 25.58 -4.63 50.33
C GLU A 649 25.28 -3.84 49.03
N GLY A 650 25.21 -4.52 47.90
CA GLY A 650 24.95 -3.97 46.59
C GLY A 650 25.37 -4.92 45.47
N MET A 651 25.30 -4.44 44.23
CA MET A 651 25.74 -5.17 43.07
C MET A 651 26.43 -4.20 42.09
N VAL A 652 27.68 -4.46 41.72
CA VAL A 652 28.34 -3.72 40.64
C VAL A 652 27.79 -4.17 39.29
N LEU A 653 27.62 -3.21 38.38
CA LEU A 653 27.13 -3.49 37.05
C LEU A 653 28.29 -3.89 36.12
N ALA A 654 28.10 -4.96 35.40
CA ALA A 654 29.01 -5.43 34.37
C ALA A 654 28.24 -5.95 33.19
N ALA A 655 28.85 -5.85 32.01
CA ALA A 655 28.33 -6.39 30.75
C ALA A 655 29.19 -7.59 30.30
N GLY A 656 28.62 -8.49 29.53
CA GLY A 656 29.31 -9.62 28.91
C GLY A 656 28.75 -10.99 29.30
N PRO A 657 29.10 -12.04 28.53
CA PRO A 657 28.51 -13.37 28.66
C PRO A 657 29.00 -14.13 29.93
N GLY A 658 30.06 -13.66 30.58
CA GLY A 658 30.61 -14.30 31.77
C GLY A 658 32.08 -14.71 31.65
N ASP A 659 32.58 -15.40 32.67
CA ASP A 659 33.96 -15.88 32.78
C ASP A 659 35.03 -14.78 32.53
N LYS A 660 35.84 -14.88 31.48
CA LYS A 660 36.86 -13.88 31.15
C LYS A 660 36.33 -12.68 30.36
N GLU A 661 35.12 -12.77 29.86
CA GLU A 661 34.46 -11.73 29.07
C GLU A 661 33.40 -10.97 29.91
N ILE A 662 33.85 -10.45 31.07
CA ILE A 662 33.04 -9.60 31.94
C ILE A 662 33.70 -8.22 31.98
N TYR A 663 32.93 -7.18 31.68
CA TYR A 663 33.35 -5.79 31.55
C TYR A 663 32.61 -4.93 32.58
N LEU A 664 33.32 -4.40 33.58
CA LEU A 664 32.74 -3.47 34.56
C LEU A 664 32.34 -2.17 33.83
N LEU A 665 31.20 -1.61 34.20
CA LEU A 665 30.77 -0.33 33.67
C LEU A 665 31.55 0.80 34.36
N GLU A 666 32.40 1.49 33.62
CA GLU A 666 33.17 2.64 34.10
C GLU A 666 32.50 3.95 33.65
N PRO A 667 32.28 4.93 34.52
CA PRO A 667 31.76 6.23 34.15
C PRO A 667 32.83 7.05 33.40
N HIS A 668 32.37 8.02 32.58
CA HIS A 668 33.26 8.95 31.89
C HIS A 668 34.06 9.82 32.89
N ALA A 669 35.24 10.30 32.43
CA ALA A 669 36.12 11.16 33.23
C ALA A 669 35.38 12.40 33.78
N GLY A 670 35.57 12.67 35.10
CA GLY A 670 34.89 13.75 35.81
C GLY A 670 33.75 13.33 36.71
N ALA A 671 33.29 12.05 36.62
CA ALA A 671 32.31 11.52 37.57
C ALA A 671 32.92 11.39 38.99
N LYS A 672 32.08 11.51 40.01
CA LYS A 672 32.50 11.47 41.42
C LYS A 672 31.71 10.42 42.18
N PRO A 673 32.31 9.77 43.18
CA PRO A 673 31.60 8.84 44.08
C PRO A 673 30.34 9.47 44.69
N GLY A 674 29.24 8.69 44.76
CA GLY A 674 27.95 9.10 45.28
C GLY A 674 27.02 9.74 44.23
N GLN A 675 27.48 10.15 43.07
CA GLN A 675 26.60 10.69 42.04
C GLN A 675 25.59 9.64 41.55
N ARG A 676 24.34 10.05 41.43
CA ARG A 676 23.26 9.20 40.91
C ARG A 676 23.34 9.11 39.39
N VAL A 677 23.19 7.92 38.88
CA VAL A 677 22.97 7.67 37.44
C VAL A 677 21.48 7.82 37.16
N MET A 678 21.12 8.65 36.17
CA MET A 678 19.73 8.97 35.84
C MET A 678 19.43 8.58 34.38
#